data_1ef0094138a80dc3762e3edeed191fa4
#
_entry.id   1ef0094138a80dc3762e3edeed191fa4
#
_cell.length_a   1.000
_cell.length_b   1.000
_cell.length_c   1.000
_cell.angle_alpha   90.00
_cell.angle_beta   90.00
_cell.angle_gamma   90.00
#
_symmetry.space_group_name_H-M   'P 1'
#
loop_
_entity.id
_entity.type
_entity.pdbx_description
1 polymer ?
#
loop_
_entity_poly.entity_id
_entity_poly.type
_entity_poly.pdbx_seq_one_letter_code
_entity_poly.pdbx_strand_id
1 'polypeptide(L)'
;MTGVLYPVISQVSAVFSLTISVLGDEEDGLLYRCAGSKADRMLFRFGGKAFFAVVGVFIKSALTAEQCVSTKGQKRMKKKILRTASIALATALSLSVCASAFVSDGTNNNVTTSVLPDSADNAVLNWATKVGKSWNDGPSPVAIVGDDIVYTSGDKLMRMNKETGVVDSVVGQRAGTNSYAIQPVTYANGMIFSAFNGGIQAFDADTLESLWVYKDSVGGQSVSPIYYNDGCIYTGFCNYGAGKDDQYVCIDVKDEDPDTTDEEKSPKWIFTNKSGFYWAGAYAADDYIVLGMENAKANTTDPARVVTLDKNSGSVIDTEYTVGGGVRSTISYDKDTDAYYFTSNGGYFYKATIDDEGNFTKLDSIALGGASTSTPTVLNGRAYVGFGNYRTGYGIAVIDLDSFEIAYKAETKGYPQTTGLGTVNENGYNYVYFTENASAGAIRYVKDKKGVTEVLDPQIVNGKKTAPSLFTPSGAQAEFAIADLVADENGTIYFKNDSGYIMAIGSEVEKLVTENAKTVCKEGEAYDASDLKVYAVLKNGVKKDVTDYVTMDDTALTADDDFVTVTYKYGMYRDKTNDGAANTTGVAVSPVETTIDVTVLAAEDYDSVKAVEKLISDLGEITLDSENDIKAARAAYDALGDLKEYVGNVDALTAAEEKLEELKTPSSSSEAESSVSSSDVSSESTVSSANSEDTSSATSSAAESVNSADTSKAADSSSKTANNAGAANPNTGATAGVCVAGLALLISGALTASRKRK
;
A
#
# COMPACT_ATOMS: atom_id res chain seq x y z
N MET A 1 -34.36 -9.05 -4.57
CA MET A 1 -33.03 -9.61 -4.61
C MET A 1 -32.76 -10.65 -3.52
N THR A 2 -33.49 -10.63 -2.42
CA THR A 2 -33.40 -11.62 -1.34
C THR A 2 -33.84 -13.04 -1.73
N GLY A 3 -34.74 -13.20 -2.68
CA GLY A 3 -35.28 -14.51 -3.09
C GLY A 3 -34.34 -15.39 -3.90
N VAL A 4 -33.29 -14.84 -4.53
CA VAL A 4 -32.35 -15.58 -5.36
C VAL A 4 -31.07 -15.95 -4.57
N LEU A 5 -30.76 -15.22 -3.51
CA LEU A 5 -29.57 -15.49 -2.68
C LEU A 5 -29.80 -16.61 -1.66
N TYR A 6 -31.02 -16.79 -1.18
CA TYR A 6 -31.34 -17.76 -0.15
C TYR A 6 -31.08 -19.22 -0.56
N PRO A 7 -31.41 -19.67 -1.78
CA PRO A 7 -31.08 -21.02 -2.24
C PRO A 7 -29.56 -21.24 -2.42
N VAL A 8 -28.83 -20.19 -2.85
CA VAL A 8 -27.37 -20.28 -3.08
C VAL A 8 -26.63 -20.34 -1.75
N ILE A 9 -27.03 -19.53 -0.77
CA ILE A 9 -26.45 -19.54 0.57
C ILE A 9 -26.77 -20.86 1.28
N SER A 10 -27.97 -21.43 1.12
CA SER A 10 -28.31 -22.72 1.72
C SER A 10 -27.55 -23.89 1.10
N GLN A 11 -27.20 -23.85 -0.19
CA GLN A 11 -26.37 -24.87 -0.84
C GLN A 11 -24.90 -24.76 -0.41
N VAL A 12 -24.35 -23.53 -0.31
CA VAL A 12 -23.00 -23.33 0.23
C VAL A 12 -22.94 -23.72 1.71
N SER A 13 -23.99 -23.40 2.49
CA SER A 13 -24.12 -23.81 3.89
C SER A 13 -24.16 -25.36 4.06
N ALA A 14 -24.79 -26.08 3.14
CA ALA A 14 -24.85 -27.55 3.19
C ALA A 14 -23.49 -28.21 2.92
N VAL A 15 -22.63 -27.58 2.09
CA VAL A 15 -21.29 -28.11 1.77
C VAL A 15 -20.30 -27.85 2.91
N PHE A 16 -20.46 -26.75 3.67
CA PHE A 16 -19.52 -26.36 4.73
C PHE A 16 -20.11 -26.37 6.14
N SER A 17 -21.34 -26.88 6.34
CA SER A 17 -22.05 -26.84 7.63
C SER A 17 -22.14 -25.42 8.24
N LEU A 18 -22.27 -24.40 7.38
CA LEU A 18 -22.31 -23.01 7.79
C LEU A 18 -23.75 -22.49 7.71
N THR A 19 -24.29 -21.97 8.80
CA THR A 19 -25.60 -21.31 8.83
C THR A 19 -25.39 -19.82 9.00
N ILE A 20 -25.87 -19.04 8.02
CA ILE A 20 -25.83 -17.57 8.06
C ILE A 20 -27.23 -17.04 8.34
N SER A 21 -27.39 -16.26 9.41
CA SER A 21 -28.63 -15.59 9.78
C SER A 21 -28.48 -14.09 9.69
N VAL A 22 -29.46 -13.41 9.11
CA VAL A 22 -29.55 -11.94 9.11
C VAL A 22 -30.16 -11.51 10.44
N LEU A 23 -29.50 -10.64 11.18
CA LEU A 23 -29.91 -10.22 12.53
C LEU A 23 -30.59 -8.85 12.59
N GLY A 24 -30.61 -8.08 11.50
CA GLY A 24 -31.33 -6.79 11.40
C GLY A 24 -30.74 -5.88 10.34
N ASP A 25 -31.49 -4.85 9.99
CA ASP A 25 -31.07 -3.69 9.22
C ASP A 25 -30.83 -2.55 10.24
N GLU A 26 -29.63 -2.05 10.33
CA GLU A 26 -29.35 -0.75 10.95
C GLU A 26 -28.79 0.17 9.85
N GLU A 27 -28.96 1.48 10.01
CA GLU A 27 -28.73 2.53 8.98
C GLU A 27 -27.32 2.51 8.34
N ASP A 28 -26.37 1.73 8.87
CA ASP A 28 -24.96 1.66 8.41
C ASP A 28 -24.52 0.29 7.86
N GLY A 29 -25.43 -0.58 7.45
CA GLY A 29 -25.09 -1.86 6.79
C GLY A 29 -25.71 -3.11 7.42
N LEU A 30 -25.76 -4.19 6.64
CA LEU A 30 -26.34 -5.48 7.02
C LEU A 30 -25.39 -6.24 7.96
N LEU A 31 -25.90 -6.62 9.13
CA LEU A 31 -25.18 -7.43 10.12
C LEU A 31 -25.44 -8.91 9.88
N TYR A 32 -24.41 -9.72 9.72
CA TYR A 32 -24.50 -11.17 9.48
C TYR A 32 -23.88 -11.95 10.63
N ARG A 33 -24.50 -13.05 11.01
CA ARG A 33 -23.98 -13.99 11.99
C ARG A 33 -23.71 -15.34 11.33
N CYS A 34 -22.48 -15.85 11.49
CA CYS A 34 -22.10 -17.19 11.09
C CYS A 34 -22.09 -18.10 12.32
N ALA A 35 -22.83 -19.22 12.27
CA ALA A 35 -22.83 -20.24 13.31
C ALA A 35 -22.38 -21.57 12.72
N GLY A 36 -21.24 -22.11 13.16
CA GLY A 36 -20.74 -23.43 12.87
C GLY A 36 -20.25 -24.09 14.16
N SER A 37 -20.09 -25.41 14.15
CA SER A 37 -19.94 -26.26 15.34
C SER A 37 -18.71 -26.00 16.25
N LYS A 38 -17.87 -25.00 15.95
CA LYS A 38 -16.73 -24.57 16.78
C LYS A 38 -16.46 -23.05 16.81
N ALA A 39 -17.27 -22.24 16.15
CA ALA A 39 -17.09 -20.79 16.16
C ALA A 39 -18.32 -20.15 16.82
N ASP A 40 -18.36 -20.09 18.12
CA ASP A 40 -19.31 -19.27 18.84
C ASP A 40 -18.90 -17.80 18.68
N ARG A 41 -19.72 -17.08 17.90
CA ARG A 41 -19.82 -15.64 17.82
C ARG A 41 -18.69 -14.89 17.13
N MET A 42 -18.62 -14.96 15.80
CA MET A 42 -18.00 -13.91 15.01
C MET A 42 -19.08 -13.03 14.36
N LEU A 43 -19.09 -11.74 14.67
CA LEU A 43 -19.94 -10.73 14.04
C LEU A 43 -19.11 -10.01 12.97
N PHE A 44 -19.56 -10.02 11.72
CA PHE A 44 -18.90 -9.32 10.61
C PHE A 44 -19.78 -8.16 10.13
N ARG A 45 -19.16 -6.98 10.01
CA ARG A 45 -19.78 -5.80 9.41
C ARG A 45 -19.10 -5.54 8.07
N PHE A 46 -19.85 -5.57 6.98
CA PHE A 46 -19.33 -5.30 5.64
C PHE A 46 -20.19 -4.26 4.95
N GLY A 47 -19.58 -3.24 4.34
CA GLY A 47 -20.26 -2.37 3.38
C GLY A 47 -20.72 -3.18 2.16
N GLY A 48 -21.97 -2.96 1.71
CA GLY A 48 -22.68 -3.85 0.79
C GLY A 48 -21.97 -4.26 -0.50
N LYS A 49 -21.11 -3.42 -1.09
CA LYS A 49 -20.40 -3.72 -2.35
C LYS A 49 -19.23 -4.70 -2.19
N ALA A 50 -18.49 -4.63 -1.09
CA ALA A 50 -17.36 -5.53 -0.84
C ALA A 50 -17.83 -6.97 -0.54
N PHE A 51 -18.94 -7.13 0.18
CA PHE A 51 -19.53 -8.42 0.46
C PHE A 51 -19.92 -9.20 -0.81
N PHE A 52 -20.53 -8.52 -1.81
CA PHE A 52 -20.92 -9.18 -3.06
C PHE A 52 -19.73 -9.60 -3.92
N ALA A 53 -18.62 -8.88 -3.88
CA ALA A 53 -17.40 -9.25 -4.58
C ALA A 53 -16.77 -10.52 -3.96
N VAL A 54 -16.67 -10.60 -2.65
CA VAL A 54 -16.13 -11.75 -1.93
C VAL A 54 -16.99 -13.00 -2.13
N VAL A 55 -18.31 -12.89 -2.01
CA VAL A 55 -19.25 -14.00 -2.26
C VAL A 55 -19.20 -14.44 -3.74
N GLY A 56 -19.05 -13.50 -4.68
CA GLY A 56 -18.91 -13.79 -6.11
C GLY A 56 -17.67 -14.62 -6.45
N VAL A 57 -16.51 -14.29 -5.84
CA VAL A 57 -15.26 -15.04 -5.99
C VAL A 57 -15.39 -16.44 -5.36
N PHE A 58 -16.00 -16.56 -4.19
CA PHE A 58 -16.24 -17.85 -3.51
C PHE A 58 -17.11 -18.80 -4.32
N ILE A 59 -18.22 -18.31 -4.88
CA ILE A 59 -19.13 -19.11 -5.72
C ILE A 59 -18.41 -19.55 -7.01
N LYS A 60 -17.63 -18.65 -7.61
CA LYS A 60 -16.87 -18.97 -8.84
C LYS A 60 -15.80 -20.02 -8.60
N SER A 61 -15.08 -19.96 -7.48
CA SER A 61 -14.05 -20.94 -7.10
C SER A 61 -14.66 -22.29 -6.71
N ALA A 62 -15.77 -22.30 -5.99
CA ALA A 62 -16.49 -23.55 -5.62
C ALA A 62 -17.08 -24.27 -6.84
N LEU A 63 -17.69 -23.54 -7.79
CA LEU A 63 -18.24 -24.11 -9.04
C LEU A 63 -17.14 -24.68 -9.95
N THR A 64 -15.94 -24.09 -9.94
CA THR A 64 -14.80 -24.61 -10.73
C THR A 64 -14.23 -25.89 -10.11
N ALA A 65 -14.29 -26.04 -8.79
CA ALA A 65 -13.81 -27.23 -8.06
C ALA A 65 -14.72 -28.48 -8.24
N GLU A 66 -16.02 -28.30 -8.42
CA GLU A 66 -16.97 -29.40 -8.62
C GLU A 66 -16.87 -30.06 -10.00
N GLN A 67 -16.40 -29.36 -11.02
CA GLN A 67 -16.30 -29.89 -12.39
C GLN A 67 -15.09 -30.81 -12.62
N CYS A 68 -14.19 -30.98 -11.65
CA CYS A 68 -12.98 -31.79 -11.78
C CYS A 68 -13.07 -33.10 -10.96
N VAL A 69 -13.69 -34.16 -11.48
CA VAL A 69 -13.68 -35.48 -10.86
C VAL A 69 -12.74 -36.44 -11.60
N SER A 70 -11.88 -37.11 -10.80
CA SER A 70 -11.13 -38.35 -11.03
C SER A 70 -9.85 -38.34 -11.86
N THR A 71 -8.71 -38.39 -11.22
CA THR A 71 -7.58 -39.40 -11.35
C THR A 71 -6.38 -38.98 -10.46
N LYS A 72 -5.41 -39.87 -10.21
CA LYS A 72 -4.29 -39.70 -9.26
C LYS A 72 -3.42 -38.44 -9.42
N GLY A 73 -3.44 -37.79 -10.59
CA GLY A 73 -2.78 -36.47 -10.82
C GLY A 73 -3.49 -35.26 -10.19
N GLN A 74 -4.69 -35.45 -9.70
CA GLN A 74 -5.61 -34.40 -9.25
C GLN A 74 -5.51 -34.08 -7.74
N LYS A 75 -4.83 -34.94 -6.95
CA LYS A 75 -4.56 -34.56 -5.55
C LYS A 75 -3.63 -33.34 -5.47
N ARG A 76 -2.65 -33.23 -6.37
CA ARG A 76 -1.76 -32.07 -6.48
C ARG A 76 -2.51 -30.82 -6.96
N MET A 77 -3.40 -30.96 -7.94
CA MET A 77 -4.17 -29.85 -8.48
C MET A 77 -5.29 -29.38 -7.52
N LYS A 78 -5.94 -30.30 -6.79
CA LYS A 78 -6.88 -29.96 -5.71
C LYS A 78 -6.19 -29.22 -4.55
N LYS A 79 -4.97 -29.65 -4.16
CA LYS A 79 -4.18 -28.95 -3.14
C LYS A 79 -3.76 -27.55 -3.62
N LYS A 80 -3.38 -27.38 -4.91
CA LYS A 80 -3.11 -26.07 -5.51
C LYS A 80 -4.37 -25.18 -5.60
N ILE A 81 -5.50 -25.70 -6.03
CA ILE A 81 -6.77 -24.95 -6.14
C ILE A 81 -7.31 -24.60 -4.74
N LEU A 82 -7.22 -25.52 -3.75
CA LEU A 82 -7.57 -25.20 -2.37
C LEU A 82 -6.59 -24.14 -1.76
N ARG A 83 -5.29 -24.28 -2.04
CA ARG A 83 -4.28 -23.27 -1.63
C ARG A 83 -4.57 -21.91 -2.27
N THR A 84 -4.87 -21.86 -3.57
CA THR A 84 -5.23 -20.60 -4.25
C THR A 84 -6.54 -20.00 -3.70
N ALA A 85 -7.53 -20.82 -3.38
CA ALA A 85 -8.78 -20.37 -2.77
C ALA A 85 -8.59 -19.93 -1.31
N SER A 86 -7.73 -20.62 -0.55
CA SER A 86 -7.37 -20.26 0.83
C SER A 86 -6.52 -18.99 0.87
N ILE A 87 -5.59 -18.83 -0.08
CA ILE A 87 -4.79 -17.61 -0.25
C ILE A 87 -5.67 -16.44 -0.66
N ALA A 88 -6.60 -16.63 -1.61
CA ALA A 88 -7.56 -15.58 -2.00
C ALA A 88 -8.50 -15.19 -0.84
N LEU A 89 -8.85 -16.12 0.04
CA LEU A 89 -9.65 -15.83 1.23
C LEU A 89 -8.80 -15.19 2.34
N ALA A 90 -7.59 -15.67 2.56
CA ALA A 90 -6.63 -15.04 3.48
C ALA A 90 -6.27 -13.62 2.99
N THR A 91 -6.07 -13.42 1.68
CA THR A 91 -5.83 -12.10 1.09
C THR A 91 -7.07 -11.19 1.20
N ALA A 92 -8.27 -11.72 1.02
CA ALA A 92 -9.51 -10.93 1.18
C ALA A 92 -9.83 -10.61 2.66
N LEU A 93 -9.39 -11.46 3.60
CA LEU A 93 -9.48 -11.21 5.05
C LEU A 93 -8.29 -10.40 5.58
N SER A 94 -7.14 -10.42 4.89
CA SER A 94 -5.94 -9.63 5.24
C SER A 94 -5.90 -8.24 4.60
N LEU A 95 -6.79 -7.93 3.65
CA LEU A 95 -6.91 -6.58 3.06
C LEU A 95 -7.35 -5.50 4.05
N SER A 96 -7.65 -5.87 5.29
CA SER A 96 -7.88 -4.93 6.39
C SER A 96 -6.73 -4.88 7.41
N VAL A 97 -5.56 -5.51 7.17
CA VAL A 97 -4.73 -5.91 8.31
C VAL A 97 -3.25 -5.56 8.27
N CYS A 98 -2.64 -5.06 7.21
CA CYS A 98 -1.20 -4.83 7.27
C CYS A 98 -0.78 -3.50 6.66
N ALA A 99 -0.73 -2.48 7.50
CA ALA A 99 0.18 -1.37 7.27
C ALA A 99 1.49 -1.63 8.03
N SER A 100 2.22 -2.67 7.69
CA SER A 100 3.66 -2.70 7.95
C SER A 100 4.35 -1.96 6.80
N ALA A 101 5.53 -1.42 7.00
CA ALA A 101 6.37 -0.86 5.94
C ALA A 101 6.69 -1.88 4.84
N PHE A 102 6.34 -3.12 5.04
CA PHE A 102 6.41 -4.24 4.12
C PHE A 102 4.99 -4.66 3.79
N VAL A 103 4.58 -4.36 2.68
CA VAL A 103 3.40 -4.59 1.86
C VAL A 103 2.30 -5.51 2.35
N SER A 104 1.10 -5.05 2.05
CA SER A 104 -0.18 -5.72 2.19
C SER A 104 -0.35 -7.09 1.51
N ASP A 105 0.57 -7.54 0.67
CA ASP A 105 0.48 -8.84 -0.03
C ASP A 105 1.30 -9.97 0.62
N GLY A 106 1.97 -9.68 1.72
CA GLY A 106 2.78 -10.64 2.48
C GLY A 106 4.08 -11.08 1.81
N THR A 107 4.50 -10.45 0.70
CA THR A 107 5.71 -10.83 -0.04
C THR A 107 6.99 -10.13 0.42
N ASN A 108 6.90 -9.12 1.27
CA ASN A 108 7.99 -8.21 1.67
C ASN A 108 8.59 -7.40 0.50
N ASN A 109 7.88 -7.25 -0.61
CA ASN A 109 8.36 -6.53 -1.79
C ASN A 109 8.14 -5.02 -1.74
N ASN A 110 7.38 -4.51 -0.79
CA ASN A 110 7.00 -3.10 -0.65
C ASN A 110 6.45 -2.50 -1.96
N VAL A 111 5.45 -3.13 -2.56
CA VAL A 111 4.79 -2.72 -3.80
C VAL A 111 3.39 -2.21 -3.49
N THR A 112 3.00 -1.08 -4.07
CA THR A 112 1.64 -0.52 -3.97
C THR A 112 0.96 -0.49 -5.33
N THR A 113 -0.38 -0.56 -5.32
CA THR A 113 -1.21 -0.31 -6.51
C THR A 113 -1.56 1.17 -6.68
N SER A 114 -1.21 2.01 -5.71
CA SER A 114 -1.46 3.45 -5.75
C SER A 114 -0.61 4.12 -6.84
N VAL A 115 -1.17 5.13 -7.48
CA VAL A 115 -0.44 5.93 -8.47
C VAL A 115 0.35 7.02 -7.75
N LEU A 116 1.66 6.85 -7.70
CA LEU A 116 2.57 7.75 -7.02
C LEU A 116 3.00 8.94 -7.91
N PRO A 117 3.50 10.06 -7.35
CA PRO A 117 4.15 11.10 -8.13
C PRO A 117 5.32 10.52 -8.94
N ASP A 118 5.37 10.75 -10.24
CA ASP A 118 6.31 10.13 -11.17
C ASP A 118 7.52 11.01 -11.54
N SER A 119 7.53 12.26 -11.06
CA SER A 119 8.58 13.24 -11.33
C SER A 119 8.63 14.31 -10.25
N ALA A 120 9.77 15.00 -10.15
CA ALA A 120 9.93 16.12 -9.23
C ALA A 120 9.00 17.30 -9.53
N ASP A 121 8.58 17.44 -10.80
CA ASP A 121 7.68 18.51 -11.23
C ASP A 121 6.22 18.28 -10.79
N ASN A 122 5.87 17.02 -10.52
CA ASN A 122 4.55 16.60 -10.04
C ASN A 122 4.50 16.39 -8.52
N ALA A 123 5.65 16.26 -7.88
CA ALA A 123 5.75 16.00 -6.45
C ALA A 123 5.65 17.29 -5.61
N VAL A 124 4.82 17.27 -4.58
CA VAL A 124 4.60 18.38 -3.65
C VAL A 124 4.74 17.90 -2.20
N LEU A 125 5.42 18.69 -1.38
CA LEU A 125 5.41 18.53 0.07
C LEU A 125 4.06 18.98 0.62
N ASN A 126 3.16 18.05 0.92
CA ASN A 126 1.84 18.37 1.49
C ASN A 126 1.98 18.93 2.90
N TRP A 127 2.81 18.30 3.72
CA TRP A 127 3.14 18.74 5.06
C TRP A 127 4.44 18.13 5.56
N ALA A 128 5.05 18.79 6.56
CA ALA A 128 6.15 18.25 7.34
C ALA A 128 5.93 18.58 8.81
N THR A 129 5.87 17.57 9.66
CA THR A 129 5.63 17.74 11.10
C THR A 129 6.84 17.28 11.89
N LYS A 130 7.37 18.15 12.74
CA LYS A 130 8.47 17.81 13.64
C LYS A 130 7.92 17.11 14.88
N VAL A 131 8.28 15.84 15.05
CA VAL A 131 7.73 14.98 16.10
C VAL A 131 8.78 14.38 17.02
N GLY A 132 10.04 14.67 16.77
CA GLY A 132 11.14 14.15 17.55
C GLY A 132 12.38 15.03 17.49
N LYS A 133 13.41 14.62 18.21
CA LYS A 133 14.74 15.19 18.08
C LYS A 133 15.47 14.52 16.92
N SER A 134 16.63 15.05 16.56
CA SER A 134 17.45 14.45 15.50
C SER A 134 18.14 13.17 15.98
N TRP A 135 18.34 12.26 15.05
CA TRP A 135 19.14 11.03 15.17
C TRP A 135 18.67 10.06 16.27
N ASN A 136 19.27 10.08 17.49
CA ASN A 136 19.04 9.07 18.54
C ASN A 136 17.62 9.06 19.12
N ASP A 137 16.96 10.20 19.09
CA ASP A 137 15.58 10.36 19.59
C ASP A 137 14.63 10.74 18.44
N GLY A 138 14.99 10.38 17.21
CA GLY A 138 14.17 10.59 16.03
C GLY A 138 12.92 9.69 16.03
N PRO A 139 11.92 10.05 15.23
CA PRO A 139 10.78 9.16 15.00
C PRO A 139 11.21 7.89 14.27
N SER A 140 10.47 6.80 14.47
CA SER A 140 10.58 5.63 13.59
C SER A 140 10.06 5.96 12.18
N PRO A 141 10.35 5.14 11.14
CA PRO A 141 9.51 5.07 9.96
C PRO A 141 8.06 4.82 10.36
N VAL A 142 7.13 5.20 9.50
CA VAL A 142 5.70 5.22 9.82
C VAL A 142 4.98 3.98 9.30
N ALA A 143 3.86 3.64 9.93
CA ALA A 143 2.86 2.72 9.41
C ALA A 143 1.54 3.46 9.21
N ILE A 144 0.76 3.09 8.19
CA ILE A 144 -0.57 3.66 7.93
C ILE A 144 -1.62 2.79 8.61
N VAL A 145 -2.50 3.41 9.40
CA VAL A 145 -3.58 2.75 10.11
C VAL A 145 -4.86 3.57 9.89
N GLY A 146 -5.69 3.16 8.96
CA GLY A 146 -6.89 3.92 8.57
C GLY A 146 -6.54 5.32 8.05
N ASP A 147 -7.09 6.34 8.69
CA ASP A 147 -6.84 7.75 8.35
C ASP A 147 -5.63 8.35 9.09
N ASP A 148 -4.92 7.53 9.85
CA ASP A 148 -3.78 7.95 10.62
C ASP A 148 -2.49 7.28 10.16
N ILE A 149 -1.38 7.90 10.48
CA ILE A 149 -0.05 7.29 10.48
C ILE A 149 0.44 7.14 11.92
N VAL A 150 1.06 6.00 12.20
CA VAL A 150 1.54 5.63 13.54
C VAL A 150 3.05 5.50 13.51
N TYR A 151 3.70 5.99 14.57
CA TYR A 151 5.16 6.01 14.70
C TYR A 151 5.58 6.02 16.16
N THR A 152 6.83 5.70 16.43
CA THR A 152 7.42 5.89 17.76
C THR A 152 8.26 7.15 17.83
N SER A 153 8.27 7.84 18.98
CA SER A 153 9.16 8.96 19.27
C SER A 153 9.61 8.87 20.72
N GLY A 154 10.88 8.52 20.95
CA GLY A 154 11.41 8.23 22.28
C GLY A 154 10.65 7.07 22.95
N ASP A 155 10.11 7.32 24.14
CA ASP A 155 9.33 6.37 24.94
C ASP A 155 7.83 6.38 24.64
N LYS A 156 7.42 6.94 23.50
CA LYS A 156 6.02 7.10 23.13
C LYS A 156 5.70 6.43 21.83
N LEU A 157 4.53 5.81 21.74
CA LEU A 157 3.82 5.48 20.54
C LEU A 157 2.86 6.62 20.23
N MET A 158 2.89 7.14 19.01
CA MET A 158 2.19 8.34 18.57
C MET A 158 1.42 8.04 17.31
N ARG A 159 0.35 8.79 17.08
CA ARG A 159 -0.31 8.82 15.77
C ARG A 159 -0.57 10.26 15.33
N MET A 160 -0.75 10.44 14.04
CA MET A 160 -1.14 11.70 13.43
C MET A 160 -2.04 11.46 12.22
N ASN A 161 -2.94 12.39 11.96
CA ASN A 161 -3.79 12.33 10.78
C ASN A 161 -2.93 12.41 9.50
N LYS A 162 -3.11 11.44 8.59
CA LYS A 162 -2.29 11.29 7.37
C LYS A 162 -2.46 12.46 6.39
N GLU A 163 -3.65 13.09 6.36
CA GLU A 163 -3.94 14.19 5.45
C GLU A 163 -3.34 15.52 5.92
N THR A 164 -3.40 15.78 7.21
CA THR A 164 -3.06 17.11 7.77
C THR A 164 -1.73 17.16 8.51
N GLY A 165 -1.12 16.00 8.84
CA GLY A 165 0.05 15.92 9.70
C GLY A 165 -0.18 16.40 11.13
N VAL A 166 -1.45 16.52 11.57
CA VAL A 166 -1.80 16.93 12.92
C VAL A 166 -1.64 15.73 13.85
N VAL A 167 -0.79 15.91 14.88
CA VAL A 167 -0.52 14.88 15.89
C VAL A 167 -1.72 14.74 16.82
N ASP A 168 -2.15 13.52 17.06
CA ASP A 168 -3.19 13.22 18.06
C ASP A 168 -2.67 13.49 19.48
N SER A 169 -3.60 13.81 20.35
CA SER A 169 -3.35 13.97 21.79
C SER A 169 -3.21 12.63 22.53
N VAL A 170 -3.73 11.54 21.95
CA VAL A 170 -3.63 10.19 22.51
C VAL A 170 -2.22 9.64 22.29
N VAL A 171 -1.64 9.08 23.33
CA VAL A 171 -0.25 8.61 23.36
C VAL A 171 -0.17 7.26 24.06
N GLY A 172 0.44 6.28 23.40
CA GLY A 172 0.80 5.01 24.01
C GLY A 172 2.15 5.13 24.76
N GLN A 173 2.19 4.70 26.01
CA GLN A 173 3.43 4.68 26.80
C GLN A 173 4.20 3.40 26.50
N ARG A 174 5.42 3.51 25.97
CA ARG A 174 6.28 2.37 25.68
C ARG A 174 7.08 1.93 26.91
N ALA A 175 7.29 0.62 27.03
CA ALA A 175 8.09 0.00 28.09
C ALA A 175 9.61 0.30 27.95
N GLY A 176 10.05 0.78 26.82
CA GLY A 176 11.44 1.13 26.56
C GLY A 176 11.64 1.93 25.28
N THR A 177 12.88 2.29 24.99
CA THR A 177 13.28 3.06 23.79
C THR A 177 14.21 2.26 22.92
N ASN A 178 14.36 2.66 21.65
CA ASN A 178 15.36 2.13 20.73
C ASN A 178 16.57 3.04 20.65
N SER A 179 17.76 2.45 20.54
CA SER A 179 18.99 3.23 20.25
C SER A 179 18.96 3.85 18.87
N TYR A 180 18.26 3.21 17.92
CA TYR A 180 18.07 3.67 16.55
C TYR A 180 16.66 3.29 16.11
N ALA A 181 15.82 4.27 15.81
CA ALA A 181 14.46 4.04 15.34
C ALA A 181 14.45 3.95 13.80
N ILE A 182 14.97 2.85 13.26
CA ILE A 182 15.10 2.61 11.81
C ILE A 182 14.08 1.62 11.26
N GLN A 183 13.39 0.88 12.13
CA GLN A 183 12.30 -0.01 11.73
C GLN A 183 10.95 0.61 12.09
N PRO A 184 9.94 0.49 11.23
CA PRO A 184 8.59 0.94 11.53
C PRO A 184 7.96 0.11 12.65
N VAL A 185 6.87 0.61 13.18
CA VAL A 185 5.92 -0.22 13.91
C VAL A 185 5.18 -1.13 12.93
N THR A 186 4.68 -2.25 13.41
CA THR A 186 3.87 -3.16 12.60
C THR A 186 2.42 -3.10 13.07
N TYR A 187 1.51 -2.86 12.13
CA TYR A 187 0.07 -2.92 12.39
C TYR A 187 -0.50 -4.22 11.85
N ALA A 188 -1.14 -5.00 12.71
CA ALA A 188 -1.84 -6.22 12.31
C ALA A 188 -2.88 -6.62 13.35
N ASN A 189 -3.99 -7.20 12.90
CA ASN A 189 -5.02 -7.78 13.76
C ASN A 189 -5.60 -6.79 14.81
N GLY A 190 -5.74 -5.50 14.44
CA GLY A 190 -6.20 -4.45 15.35
C GLY A 190 -5.17 -4.04 16.41
N MET A 191 -3.92 -4.48 16.29
CA MET A 191 -2.83 -4.20 17.22
C MET A 191 -1.67 -3.49 16.53
N ILE A 192 -0.92 -2.71 17.31
CA ILE A 192 0.34 -2.11 16.87
C ILE A 192 1.46 -2.75 17.69
N PHE A 193 2.44 -3.34 16.98
CA PHE A 193 3.62 -3.93 17.59
C PHE A 193 4.81 -2.98 17.47
N SER A 194 5.41 -2.66 18.58
CA SER A 194 6.54 -1.75 18.68
C SER A 194 7.73 -2.42 19.36
N ALA A 195 8.87 -2.43 18.68
CA ALA A 195 10.12 -2.91 19.27
C ALA A 195 10.76 -1.84 20.15
N PHE A 196 11.41 -2.28 21.22
CA PHE A 196 12.35 -1.48 22.02
C PHE A 196 13.59 -2.31 22.33
N ASN A 197 14.67 -1.68 22.80
CA ASN A 197 15.87 -2.43 23.12
C ASN A 197 15.59 -3.51 24.18
N GLY A 198 15.68 -4.77 23.76
CA GLY A 198 15.42 -5.94 24.59
C GLY A 198 13.96 -6.31 24.74
N GLY A 199 13.07 -5.89 23.84
CA GLY A 199 11.68 -6.34 23.90
C GLY A 199 10.77 -5.86 22.79
N ILE A 200 9.54 -6.34 22.84
CA ILE A 200 8.42 -5.99 21.97
C ILE A 200 7.23 -5.64 22.86
N GLN A 201 6.45 -4.67 22.47
CA GLN A 201 5.20 -4.31 23.13
C GLN A 201 4.08 -4.24 22.10
N ALA A 202 2.93 -4.79 22.45
CA ALA A 202 1.70 -4.66 21.68
C ALA A 202 0.81 -3.58 22.28
N PHE A 203 0.12 -2.87 21.41
CA PHE A 203 -0.85 -1.84 21.74
C PHE A 203 -2.14 -2.09 20.98
N ASP A 204 -3.25 -1.75 21.57
CA ASP A 204 -4.50 -1.61 20.86
C ASP A 204 -4.40 -0.46 19.83
N ALA A 205 -4.82 -0.69 18.61
CA ALA A 205 -4.61 0.28 17.53
C ALA A 205 -5.52 1.51 17.62
N ASP A 206 -6.69 1.38 18.24
CA ASP A 206 -7.66 2.46 18.34
C ASP A 206 -7.36 3.37 19.56
N THR A 207 -7.01 2.77 20.70
CA THR A 207 -6.80 3.48 21.96
C THR A 207 -5.35 3.82 22.26
N LEU A 208 -4.39 3.14 21.62
CA LEU A 208 -2.96 3.13 21.92
C LEU A 208 -2.64 2.67 23.37
N GLU A 209 -3.55 1.99 24.03
CA GLU A 209 -3.29 1.35 25.32
C GLU A 209 -2.41 0.12 25.14
N SER A 210 -1.53 -0.12 26.11
CA SER A 210 -0.66 -1.30 26.09
C SER A 210 -1.49 -2.56 26.38
N LEU A 211 -1.25 -3.61 25.60
CA LEU A 211 -1.87 -4.92 25.78
C LEU A 211 -0.91 -5.85 26.54
N TRP A 212 0.25 -6.12 25.96
CA TRP A 212 1.25 -7.00 26.53
C TRP A 212 2.68 -6.58 26.19
N VAL A 213 3.66 -7.08 26.94
CA VAL A 213 5.08 -6.80 26.78
C VAL A 213 5.89 -8.10 26.78
N TYR A 214 6.64 -8.35 25.73
CA TYR A 214 7.68 -9.39 25.68
C TYR A 214 9.03 -8.80 26.02
N LYS A 215 9.79 -9.44 26.90
CA LYS A 215 11.16 -9.07 27.27
C LYS A 215 12.13 -10.17 26.87
N ASP A 216 13.07 -9.84 25.99
CA ASP A 216 14.11 -10.78 25.57
C ASP A 216 15.07 -11.08 26.72
N SER A 217 15.34 -12.35 26.97
CA SER A 217 16.18 -12.80 28.10
C SER A 217 17.65 -12.45 27.94
N VAL A 218 18.10 -12.19 26.72
CA VAL A 218 19.47 -11.81 26.41
C VAL A 218 19.62 -10.30 26.39
N GLY A 219 18.58 -9.59 26.06
CA GLY A 219 18.58 -8.17 25.76
C GLY A 219 19.30 -7.89 24.42
N GLY A 220 19.34 -6.68 23.99
CA GLY A 220 20.02 -6.29 22.77
C GLY A 220 19.25 -5.28 21.94
N GLN A 221 19.78 -4.91 20.80
CA GLN A 221 19.10 -4.02 19.88
C GLN A 221 17.98 -4.76 19.15
N SER A 222 16.80 -4.15 19.13
CA SER A 222 15.64 -4.58 18.34
C SER A 222 15.59 -3.72 17.07
N VAL A 223 16.39 -4.08 16.09
CA VAL A 223 16.46 -3.38 14.80
C VAL A 223 16.05 -4.27 13.62
N SER A 224 15.61 -5.49 13.92
CA SER A 224 14.96 -6.37 12.94
C SER A 224 13.50 -5.95 12.75
N PRO A 225 12.94 -6.05 11.55
CA PRO A 225 11.51 -5.84 11.33
C PRO A 225 10.67 -6.82 12.14
N ILE A 226 9.53 -6.37 12.62
CA ILE A 226 8.51 -7.25 13.20
C ILE A 226 7.63 -7.71 12.04
N TYR A 227 7.70 -8.99 11.71
CA TYR A 227 6.89 -9.59 10.66
C TYR A 227 5.70 -10.32 11.25
N TYR A 228 4.49 -10.00 10.78
CA TYR A 228 3.26 -10.67 11.21
C TYR A 228 2.82 -11.69 10.18
N ASN A 229 2.48 -12.89 10.64
CA ASN A 229 1.86 -13.93 9.83
C ASN A 229 1.03 -14.87 10.71
N ASP A 230 -0.22 -15.08 10.34
CA ASP A 230 -1.12 -16.10 10.89
C ASP A 230 -1.19 -16.10 12.43
N GLY A 231 -1.48 -14.93 13.02
CA GLY A 231 -1.63 -14.78 14.47
C GLY A 231 -0.33 -14.79 15.27
N CYS A 232 0.82 -14.73 14.59
CA CYS A 232 2.12 -14.65 15.24
C CYS A 232 2.94 -13.49 14.69
N ILE A 233 3.81 -12.94 15.51
CA ILE A 233 4.88 -12.05 15.08
C ILE A 233 6.23 -12.73 15.19
N TYR A 234 7.13 -12.35 14.29
CA TYR A 234 8.49 -12.87 14.16
C TYR A 234 9.46 -11.72 14.11
N THR A 235 10.50 -11.73 14.98
CA THR A 235 11.53 -10.70 14.99
C THR A 235 12.79 -11.17 15.70
N GLY A 236 13.89 -10.46 15.51
CA GLY A 236 15.19 -10.83 16.05
C GLY A 236 15.84 -9.72 16.87
N PHE A 237 16.75 -10.13 17.74
CA PHE A 237 17.54 -9.27 18.58
C PHE A 237 19.02 -9.45 18.26
N CYS A 238 19.81 -8.40 18.43
CA CYS A 238 21.24 -8.44 18.20
C CYS A 238 22.01 -7.83 19.38
N ASN A 239 22.88 -8.63 19.99
CA ASN A 239 23.71 -8.21 21.10
C ASN A 239 25.21 -8.30 20.73
N TYR A 240 25.78 -7.18 20.32
CA TYR A 240 27.16 -7.09 19.89
C TYR A 240 28.16 -7.17 21.06
N GLY A 241 28.43 -8.29 21.62
CA GLY A 241 29.59 -8.42 22.48
C GLY A 241 29.43 -9.05 23.84
N ALA A 242 28.25 -9.52 24.20
CA ALA A 242 28.01 -10.09 25.53
C ALA A 242 28.36 -11.58 25.67
N GLY A 243 28.90 -12.24 24.65
CA GLY A 243 29.22 -13.67 24.70
C GLY A 243 28.01 -14.58 24.83
N LYS A 244 26.79 -14.05 24.67
CA LYS A 244 25.54 -14.77 24.62
C LYS A 244 25.07 -14.93 23.19
N ASP A 245 24.33 -15.99 22.93
CA ASP A 245 23.66 -16.21 21.66
C ASP A 245 22.48 -15.25 21.53
N ASP A 246 22.28 -14.68 20.35
CA ASP A 246 21.14 -13.83 20.06
C ASP A 246 19.89 -14.64 19.73
N GLN A 247 18.73 -14.04 19.86
CA GLN A 247 17.45 -14.71 19.76
C GLN A 247 16.63 -14.17 18.59
N TYR A 248 15.99 -15.07 17.85
CA TYR A 248 14.88 -14.81 16.96
C TYR A 248 13.66 -15.49 17.54
N VAL A 249 12.55 -14.77 17.64
CA VAL A 249 11.38 -15.23 18.41
C VAL A 249 10.13 -15.26 17.55
N CYS A 250 9.26 -16.23 17.85
CA CYS A 250 7.88 -16.27 17.42
C CYS A 250 6.98 -16.03 18.64
N ILE A 251 6.11 -15.05 18.56
CA ILE A 251 5.20 -14.68 19.65
C ILE A 251 3.76 -14.72 19.11
N ASP A 252 2.88 -15.44 19.80
CA ASP A 252 1.44 -15.39 19.54
C ASP A 252 0.91 -14.01 19.93
N VAL A 253 0.16 -13.35 19.03
CA VAL A 253 -0.27 -11.98 19.27
C VAL A 253 -1.48 -11.86 20.17
N LYS A 254 -2.13 -12.98 20.52
CA LYS A 254 -3.35 -12.99 21.33
C LYS A 254 -3.09 -12.31 22.66
N ASP A 255 -3.95 -11.40 23.06
CA ASP A 255 -4.05 -10.89 24.41
C ASP A 255 -4.69 -11.96 25.31
N GLU A 256 -3.92 -12.48 26.28
CA GLU A 256 -4.35 -13.60 27.12
C GLU A 256 -5.26 -13.12 28.27
N ASP A 257 -5.04 -11.89 28.77
CA ASP A 257 -5.77 -11.29 29.88
C ASP A 257 -6.15 -9.83 29.57
N PRO A 258 -7.26 -9.60 28.83
CA PRO A 258 -7.68 -8.25 28.44
C PRO A 258 -7.97 -7.28 29.59
N ASP A 259 -8.04 -7.78 30.81
CA ASP A 259 -8.25 -6.96 32.01
C ASP A 259 -6.91 -6.44 32.61
N THR A 260 -5.77 -6.92 32.08
CA THR A 260 -4.42 -6.57 32.55
C THR A 260 -3.62 -5.89 31.46
N THR A 261 -3.23 -4.65 31.64
CA THR A 261 -2.29 -3.95 30.77
C THR A 261 -0.85 -4.37 31.07
N ASP A 262 0.02 -4.35 30.06
CA ASP A 262 1.45 -4.71 30.20
C ASP A 262 1.71 -6.14 30.72
N GLU A 263 0.83 -7.09 30.46
CA GLU A 263 1.08 -8.48 30.82
C GLU A 263 2.40 -9.00 30.21
N GLU A 264 3.13 -9.83 30.94
CA GLU A 264 4.38 -10.40 30.45
C GLU A 264 4.11 -11.54 29.45
N LYS A 265 4.49 -11.31 28.18
CA LYS A 265 4.27 -12.25 27.09
C LYS A 265 5.39 -13.29 27.01
N SER A 266 5.03 -14.53 26.76
CA SER A 266 5.97 -15.63 26.49
C SER A 266 6.01 -15.95 25.00
N PRO A 267 7.20 -16.27 24.44
CA PRO A 267 7.29 -16.66 23.03
C PRO A 267 6.78 -18.11 22.84
N LYS A 268 6.25 -18.42 21.66
CA LYS A 268 5.92 -19.80 21.25
C LYS A 268 7.19 -20.64 21.10
N TRP A 269 8.21 -20.03 20.51
CA TRP A 269 9.54 -20.62 20.37
C TRP A 269 10.62 -19.54 20.24
N ILE A 270 11.83 -19.94 20.55
CA ILE A 270 13.05 -19.12 20.41
C ILE A 270 14.06 -19.90 19.61
N PHE A 271 14.54 -19.31 18.52
CA PHE A 271 15.71 -19.78 17.80
C PHE A 271 16.94 -18.95 18.20
N THR A 272 18.04 -19.62 18.55
CA THR A 272 19.26 -18.94 19.01
C THR A 272 20.40 -19.06 18.00
N ASN A 273 21.18 -17.99 17.84
CA ASN A 273 22.33 -17.97 16.95
C ASN A 273 23.44 -17.07 17.50
N LYS A 274 24.68 -17.53 17.45
CA LYS A 274 25.87 -16.78 17.91
C LYS A 274 26.14 -15.51 17.12
N SER A 275 25.69 -15.46 15.86
CA SER A 275 26.02 -14.38 14.92
C SER A 275 25.03 -13.22 14.96
N GLY A 276 23.83 -13.42 15.46
CA GLY A 276 22.82 -12.39 15.62
C GLY A 276 21.92 -12.13 14.41
N PHE A 277 20.98 -11.20 14.62
CA PHE A 277 19.91 -10.87 13.69
C PHE A 277 19.81 -9.34 13.54
N TYR A 278 20.83 -8.72 12.95
CA TYR A 278 20.87 -7.27 12.79
C TYR A 278 20.22 -6.87 11.47
N TRP A 279 19.09 -6.19 11.53
CA TRP A 279 18.21 -5.82 10.40
C TRP A 279 17.60 -7.00 9.64
N ALA A 280 17.92 -8.22 9.98
CA ALA A 280 17.43 -9.40 9.31
C ALA A 280 15.94 -9.60 9.56
N GLY A 281 15.16 -9.61 8.49
CA GLY A 281 13.74 -9.92 8.50
C GLY A 281 13.45 -11.27 7.88
N ALA A 282 12.42 -11.95 8.38
CA ALA A 282 12.01 -13.25 7.87
C ALA A 282 10.91 -13.14 6.82
N TYR A 283 10.72 -14.22 6.09
CA TYR A 283 9.50 -14.53 5.35
C TYR A 283 8.87 -15.80 5.91
N ALA A 284 7.56 -15.80 6.17
CA ALA A 284 6.84 -16.99 6.61
C ALA A 284 6.06 -17.60 5.44
N ALA A 285 6.45 -18.81 5.05
CA ALA A 285 5.68 -19.69 4.18
C ALA A 285 4.55 -20.41 4.96
N ASP A 286 3.87 -21.37 4.34
CA ASP A 286 2.80 -22.13 5.00
C ASP A 286 3.32 -22.90 6.22
N ASP A 287 4.43 -23.63 6.05
CA ASP A 287 4.94 -24.60 7.04
C ASP A 287 6.33 -24.22 7.60
N TYR A 288 7.05 -23.25 7.00
CA TYR A 288 8.40 -22.86 7.41
C TYR A 288 8.65 -21.36 7.34
N ILE A 289 9.72 -20.92 8.00
CA ILE A 289 10.22 -19.54 8.00
C ILE A 289 11.56 -19.52 7.25
N VAL A 290 11.76 -18.58 6.34
CA VAL A 290 13.06 -18.29 5.73
C VAL A 290 13.69 -17.11 6.44
N LEU A 291 14.91 -17.27 6.97
CA LEU A 291 15.57 -16.27 7.82
C LEU A 291 17.05 -16.13 7.49
N GLY A 292 17.48 -14.89 7.26
CA GLY A 292 18.90 -14.55 7.12
C GLY A 292 19.59 -14.26 8.47
N MET A 293 20.90 -14.46 8.54
CA MET A 293 21.69 -14.21 9.73
C MET A 293 22.99 -13.46 9.43
N GLU A 294 23.49 -12.77 10.45
CA GLU A 294 24.80 -12.15 10.43
C GLU A 294 25.92 -13.18 10.27
N ASN A 295 27.11 -12.73 9.83
CA ASN A 295 28.34 -13.47 9.96
C ASN A 295 28.93 -13.29 11.37
N ALA A 296 30.04 -13.95 11.65
CA ALA A 296 30.70 -13.98 12.94
C ALA A 296 30.76 -12.60 13.63
N LYS A 297 30.27 -12.52 14.86
CA LYS A 297 30.57 -11.43 15.77
C LYS A 297 32.07 -11.38 16.10
N ALA A 298 32.54 -10.27 16.65
CA ALA A 298 33.85 -10.23 17.26
C ALA A 298 34.01 -11.45 18.20
N ASN A 299 35.01 -12.29 17.91
CA ASN A 299 35.32 -13.55 18.62
C ASN A 299 34.48 -14.78 18.27
N THR A 300 33.68 -14.79 17.23
CA THR A 300 33.04 -15.99 16.66
C THR A 300 33.56 -16.24 15.25
N THR A 301 33.53 -17.48 14.79
CA THR A 301 33.95 -17.89 13.43
C THR A 301 32.76 -18.37 12.61
N ASP A 302 31.54 -18.17 13.07
CA ASP A 302 30.35 -18.63 12.39
C ASP A 302 30.16 -17.89 11.07
N PRO A 303 30.05 -18.60 9.94
CA PRO A 303 29.79 -17.96 8.65
C PRO A 303 28.37 -17.43 8.59
N ALA A 304 28.17 -16.43 7.75
CA ALA A 304 26.82 -15.96 7.42
C ALA A 304 26.04 -17.02 6.64
N ARG A 305 24.75 -17.07 6.88
CA ARG A 305 23.88 -18.09 6.32
C ARG A 305 22.42 -17.64 6.24
N VAL A 306 21.65 -18.36 5.46
CA VAL A 306 20.20 -18.34 5.45
C VAL A 306 19.72 -19.72 5.91
N VAL A 307 18.64 -19.76 6.67
CA VAL A 307 18.07 -21.00 7.19
C VAL A 307 16.58 -21.04 6.89
N THR A 308 16.07 -22.24 6.86
CA THR A 308 14.65 -22.50 7.02
C THR A 308 14.39 -23.10 8.41
N LEU A 309 13.33 -22.60 9.04
CA LEU A 309 12.90 -23.05 10.36
C LEU A 309 11.47 -23.59 10.26
N ASP A 310 11.20 -24.69 10.92
CA ASP A 310 9.82 -25.17 11.12
C ASP A 310 9.00 -24.07 11.82
N LYS A 311 7.90 -23.69 11.22
CA LYS A 311 7.08 -22.54 11.67
C LYS A 311 6.48 -22.73 13.05
N ASN A 312 6.24 -23.96 13.47
CA ASN A 312 5.60 -24.28 14.74
C ASN A 312 6.59 -24.42 15.91
N SER A 313 7.80 -24.91 15.63
CA SER A 313 8.79 -25.25 16.68
C SER A 313 10.03 -24.36 16.67
N GLY A 314 10.29 -23.62 15.59
CA GLY A 314 11.54 -22.87 15.40
C GLY A 314 12.77 -23.75 15.20
N SER A 315 12.59 -25.05 14.95
CA SER A 315 13.69 -25.97 14.68
C SER A 315 14.22 -25.79 13.27
N VAL A 316 15.55 -25.84 13.10
CA VAL A 316 16.18 -25.71 11.78
C VAL A 316 15.77 -26.92 10.92
N ILE A 317 15.26 -26.63 9.72
CA ILE A 317 14.99 -27.63 8.68
C ILE A 317 16.25 -27.76 7.84
N ASP A 318 16.72 -26.63 7.24
CA ASP A 318 17.88 -26.65 6.35
C ASP A 318 18.71 -25.35 6.48
N THR A 319 19.92 -25.35 5.95
CA THR A 319 20.91 -24.27 6.05
C THR A 319 21.72 -24.13 4.78
N GLU A 320 21.76 -22.90 4.23
CA GLU A 320 22.66 -22.53 3.15
C GLU A 320 23.59 -21.39 3.56
N TYR A 321 24.85 -21.45 3.11
CA TYR A 321 25.86 -20.47 3.46
C TYR A 321 26.00 -19.39 2.37
N THR A 322 26.03 -18.13 2.78
CA THR A 322 26.22 -17.01 1.87
C THR A 322 27.70 -16.86 1.46
N VAL A 323 27.91 -16.43 0.22
CA VAL A 323 29.27 -16.23 -0.34
C VAL A 323 30.03 -15.14 0.40
N GLY A 324 29.35 -14.12 0.91
CA GLY A 324 30.01 -13.02 1.60
C GLY A 324 29.08 -12.20 2.47
N GLY A 325 29.54 -11.91 3.68
CA GLY A 325 28.90 -11.02 4.64
C GLY A 325 27.59 -11.51 5.20
N GLY A 326 27.13 -10.88 6.26
CA GLY A 326 25.85 -11.17 6.91
C GLY A 326 24.65 -10.75 6.08
N VAL A 327 23.55 -11.50 6.20
CA VAL A 327 22.26 -11.13 5.63
C VAL A 327 21.63 -10.10 6.55
N ARG A 328 21.46 -8.87 6.06
CA ARG A 328 20.88 -7.72 6.76
C ARG A 328 19.65 -7.16 6.07
N SER A 329 19.13 -7.86 5.09
CA SER A 329 17.85 -7.56 4.45
C SER A 329 16.76 -8.46 5.01
N THR A 330 15.54 -8.06 4.81
CA THR A 330 14.40 -8.98 4.89
C THR A 330 14.43 -9.92 3.69
N ILE A 331 13.81 -11.08 3.84
CA ILE A 331 13.61 -12.04 2.74
C ILE A 331 12.36 -11.61 1.97
N SER A 332 12.50 -11.30 0.68
CA SER A 332 11.39 -11.06 -0.23
C SER A 332 11.02 -12.35 -0.97
N TYR A 333 9.74 -12.54 -1.24
CA TYR A 333 9.24 -13.67 -2.01
C TYR A 333 8.54 -13.19 -3.28
N ASP A 334 8.83 -13.84 -4.39
CA ASP A 334 8.16 -13.58 -5.66
C ASP A 334 7.34 -14.80 -6.10
N LYS A 335 6.03 -14.59 -6.20
CA LYS A 335 5.06 -15.63 -6.55
C LYS A 335 5.22 -16.14 -7.99
N ASP A 336 5.69 -15.28 -8.89
CA ASP A 336 5.81 -15.60 -10.31
C ASP A 336 6.99 -16.54 -10.58
N THR A 337 8.08 -16.36 -9.86
CA THR A 337 9.29 -17.20 -9.97
C THR A 337 9.35 -18.30 -8.93
N ASP A 338 8.45 -18.32 -7.94
CA ASP A 338 8.45 -19.22 -6.78
C ASP A 338 9.82 -19.23 -6.09
N ALA A 339 10.36 -18.05 -5.80
CA ALA A 339 11.71 -17.88 -5.29
C ALA A 339 11.82 -16.77 -4.23
N TYR A 340 12.84 -16.91 -3.41
CA TYR A 340 13.16 -16.01 -2.30
C TYR A 340 14.38 -15.16 -2.67
N TYR A 341 14.30 -13.86 -2.40
CA TYR A 341 15.35 -12.91 -2.73
C TYR A 341 15.82 -12.13 -1.51
N PHE A 342 17.11 -11.94 -1.39
CA PHE A 342 17.72 -11.17 -0.31
C PHE A 342 19.10 -10.63 -0.69
N THR A 343 19.67 -9.78 0.14
CA THR A 343 21.00 -9.22 -0.06
C THR A 343 21.90 -9.48 1.14
N SER A 344 23.19 -9.33 0.96
CA SER A 344 24.16 -9.42 2.05
C SER A 344 25.04 -8.19 2.16
N ASN A 345 25.50 -7.93 3.38
CA ASN A 345 26.49 -6.90 3.68
C ASN A 345 27.84 -7.13 2.96
N GLY A 346 28.09 -8.35 2.46
CA GLY A 346 29.22 -8.65 1.56
C GLY A 346 29.03 -8.18 0.13
N GLY A 347 27.88 -7.61 -0.21
CA GLY A 347 27.61 -7.02 -1.52
C GLY A 347 27.14 -8.01 -2.57
N TYR A 348 26.30 -8.95 -2.17
CA TYR A 348 25.69 -9.91 -3.07
C TYR A 348 24.16 -9.82 -3.00
N PHE A 349 23.52 -10.07 -4.14
CA PHE A 349 22.10 -10.35 -4.29
C PHE A 349 21.94 -11.86 -4.48
N TYR A 350 20.95 -12.45 -3.82
CA TYR A 350 20.72 -13.90 -3.81
C TYR A 350 19.34 -14.23 -4.32
N LYS A 351 19.24 -15.41 -4.97
CA LYS A 351 17.99 -16.09 -5.30
C LYS A 351 18.03 -17.49 -4.70
N ALA A 352 17.11 -17.81 -3.82
CA ALA A 352 16.93 -19.14 -3.24
C ALA A 352 15.65 -19.78 -3.76
N THR A 353 15.70 -21.06 -4.08
CA THR A 353 14.52 -21.89 -4.28
C THR A 353 14.45 -22.96 -3.21
N ILE A 354 13.25 -23.21 -2.69
CA ILE A 354 12.99 -24.05 -1.53
C ILE A 354 11.83 -24.99 -1.89
N ASP A 355 11.93 -26.25 -1.49
CA ASP A 355 10.85 -27.23 -1.72
C ASP A 355 9.71 -27.08 -0.71
N ASP A 356 8.63 -27.87 -0.90
CA ASP A 356 7.44 -27.87 -0.02
C ASP A 356 7.79 -28.31 1.43
N GLU A 357 8.88 -29.02 1.64
CA GLU A 357 9.37 -29.49 2.94
C GLU A 357 10.30 -28.49 3.64
N GLY A 358 10.65 -27.39 2.96
CA GLY A 358 11.52 -26.34 3.50
C GLY A 358 13.00 -26.54 3.24
N ASN A 359 13.43 -27.47 2.37
CA ASN A 359 14.84 -27.65 2.04
C ASN A 359 15.24 -26.75 0.88
N PHE A 360 16.42 -26.14 0.96
CA PHE A 360 16.97 -25.37 -0.15
C PHE A 360 17.28 -26.30 -1.32
N THR A 361 16.70 -26.01 -2.48
CA THR A 361 17.01 -26.73 -3.72
C THR A 361 18.09 -26.05 -4.52
N LYS A 362 18.25 -24.72 -4.35
CA LYS A 362 19.28 -23.91 -5.00
C LYS A 362 19.50 -22.58 -4.29
N LEU A 363 20.74 -22.11 -4.30
CA LEU A 363 21.13 -20.75 -3.89
C LEU A 363 22.05 -20.14 -4.95
N ASP A 364 21.54 -19.19 -5.72
CA ASP A 364 22.32 -18.42 -6.70
C ASP A 364 22.70 -17.04 -6.12
N SER A 365 23.78 -16.43 -6.63
CA SER A 365 24.20 -15.09 -6.20
C SER A 365 24.84 -14.27 -7.31
N ILE A 366 24.67 -12.94 -7.21
CA ILE A 366 25.27 -11.93 -8.11
C ILE A 366 26.01 -10.89 -7.25
N ALA A 367 27.25 -10.56 -7.63
CA ALA A 367 28.01 -9.50 -6.96
C ALA A 367 27.48 -8.11 -7.34
N LEU A 368 27.05 -7.33 -6.37
CA LEU A 368 26.56 -5.96 -6.56
C LEU A 368 27.70 -4.92 -6.70
N GLY A 369 28.91 -5.25 -6.23
CA GLY A 369 30.05 -4.34 -6.25
C GLY A 369 30.13 -3.36 -5.07
N GLY A 370 29.26 -3.50 -4.10
CA GLY A 370 29.22 -2.76 -2.84
C GLY A 370 28.30 -3.45 -1.85
N ALA A 371 28.43 -3.19 -0.56
CA ALA A 371 27.57 -3.76 0.49
C ALA A 371 26.09 -3.51 0.20
N SER A 372 25.22 -4.40 0.64
CA SER A 372 23.78 -4.17 0.61
C SER A 372 23.11 -4.59 1.92
N THR A 373 22.24 -3.73 2.40
CA THR A 373 21.28 -4.00 3.49
C THR A 373 19.84 -3.83 3.00
N SER A 374 19.71 -3.47 1.71
CA SER A 374 18.42 -3.23 1.08
C SER A 374 17.66 -4.54 0.88
N THR A 375 16.44 -4.60 1.35
CA THR A 375 15.51 -5.67 1.01
C THR A 375 15.14 -5.53 -0.47
N PRO A 376 15.19 -6.60 -1.27
CA PRO A 376 14.83 -6.53 -2.67
C PRO A 376 13.36 -6.19 -2.87
N THR A 377 13.07 -5.20 -3.71
CA THR A 377 11.73 -4.99 -4.26
C THR A 377 11.64 -5.75 -5.57
N VAL A 378 10.76 -6.73 -5.65
CA VAL A 378 10.55 -7.55 -6.85
C VAL A 378 9.26 -7.14 -7.54
N LEU A 379 9.35 -6.80 -8.83
CA LEU A 379 8.22 -6.27 -9.58
C LEU A 379 8.39 -6.56 -11.09
N ASN A 380 7.41 -7.25 -11.71
CA ASN A 380 7.37 -7.53 -13.14
C ASN A 380 8.66 -8.18 -13.70
N GLY A 381 9.19 -9.19 -13.00
CA GLY A 381 10.39 -9.93 -13.42
C GLY A 381 11.70 -9.16 -13.27
N ARG A 382 11.70 -8.09 -12.48
CA ARG A 382 12.85 -7.28 -12.10
C ARG A 382 12.99 -7.23 -10.59
N ALA A 383 14.23 -7.16 -10.10
CA ALA A 383 14.52 -6.85 -8.70
C ALA A 383 15.32 -5.55 -8.59
N TYR A 384 15.02 -4.78 -7.56
CA TYR A 384 15.61 -3.46 -7.30
C TYR A 384 16.21 -3.46 -5.91
N VAL A 385 17.51 -3.16 -5.82
CA VAL A 385 18.23 -3.15 -4.54
C VAL A 385 19.21 -1.98 -4.45
N GLY A 386 19.26 -1.36 -3.28
CA GLY A 386 20.27 -0.37 -2.97
C GLY A 386 21.60 -1.04 -2.63
N PHE A 387 22.73 -0.46 -3.07
CA PHE A 387 24.05 -0.95 -2.75
C PHE A 387 25.05 0.20 -2.64
N GLY A 388 26.20 -0.05 -2.01
CA GLY A 388 27.30 0.89 -2.08
C GLY A 388 28.33 0.78 -0.97
N ASN A 389 29.40 1.54 -1.14
CA ASN A 389 30.41 1.81 -0.11
C ASN A 389 31.16 3.11 -0.42
N TYR A 390 31.91 3.63 0.55
CA TYR A 390 32.65 4.89 0.43
C TYR A 390 33.74 4.91 -0.68
N ARG A 391 34.15 3.75 -1.17
CA ARG A 391 35.24 3.64 -2.17
C ARG A 391 34.71 3.51 -3.59
N THR A 392 33.63 2.76 -3.78
CA THR A 392 33.09 2.42 -5.10
C THR A 392 31.85 3.25 -5.47
N GLY A 393 31.34 4.07 -4.54
CA GLY A 393 30.11 4.84 -4.73
C GLY A 393 28.88 4.07 -4.29
N TYR A 394 27.72 4.68 -4.53
CA TYR A 394 26.41 4.20 -4.12
C TYR A 394 25.48 4.13 -5.33
N GLY A 395 24.49 3.29 -5.28
CA GLY A 395 23.50 3.18 -6.34
C GLY A 395 22.38 2.22 -6.06
N ILE A 396 21.50 2.16 -7.04
CA ILE A 396 20.41 1.19 -7.16
C ILE A 396 20.79 0.22 -8.27
N ALA A 397 20.88 -1.08 -7.98
CA ALA A 397 21.05 -2.12 -8.98
C ALA A 397 19.68 -2.63 -9.41
N VAL A 398 19.49 -2.75 -10.72
CA VAL A 398 18.32 -3.35 -11.35
C VAL A 398 18.75 -4.69 -11.93
N ILE A 399 18.11 -5.76 -11.46
CA ILE A 399 18.43 -7.14 -11.82
C ILE A 399 17.30 -7.67 -12.69
N ASP A 400 17.65 -8.29 -13.81
CA ASP A 400 16.73 -9.06 -14.64
C ASP A 400 16.64 -10.48 -14.06
N LEU A 401 15.45 -10.90 -13.64
CA LEU A 401 15.26 -12.18 -12.94
C LEU A 401 15.22 -13.38 -13.88
N ASP A 402 14.94 -13.20 -15.18
CA ASP A 402 14.96 -14.28 -16.15
C ASP A 402 16.41 -14.71 -16.48
N SER A 403 17.26 -13.72 -16.77
CA SER A 403 18.70 -13.98 -17.04
C SER A 403 19.51 -14.12 -15.77
N PHE A 404 19.01 -13.65 -14.65
CA PHE A 404 19.69 -13.51 -13.37
C PHE A 404 20.99 -12.71 -13.49
N GLU A 405 20.91 -11.54 -14.14
CA GLU A 405 22.02 -10.63 -14.38
C GLU A 405 21.65 -9.18 -14.00
N ILE A 406 22.67 -8.36 -13.70
CA ILE A 406 22.45 -6.93 -13.50
C ILE A 406 22.17 -6.28 -14.86
N ALA A 407 20.93 -5.80 -15.05
CA ALA A 407 20.54 -5.08 -16.25
C ALA A 407 21.25 -3.72 -16.34
N TYR A 408 21.26 -2.97 -15.25
CA TYR A 408 22.01 -1.71 -15.11
C TYR A 408 22.12 -1.28 -13.65
N LYS A 409 22.92 -0.23 -13.42
CA LYS A 409 23.03 0.44 -12.12
C LYS A 409 22.77 1.93 -12.27
N ALA A 410 21.94 2.49 -11.39
CA ALA A 410 21.70 3.92 -11.29
C ALA A 410 22.51 4.49 -10.13
N GLU A 411 23.47 5.41 -10.40
CA GLU A 411 24.24 6.04 -9.33
C GLU A 411 23.34 6.92 -8.44
N THR A 412 23.66 7.00 -7.15
CA THR A 412 23.02 7.87 -6.16
C THR A 412 24.07 8.67 -5.39
N LYS A 413 23.65 9.74 -4.72
CA LYS A 413 24.54 10.57 -3.91
C LYS A 413 24.89 9.89 -2.59
N GLY A 414 23.95 9.20 -1.99
CA GLY A 414 24.08 8.47 -0.74
C GLY A 414 23.68 7.01 -0.90
N TYR A 415 23.91 6.22 0.14
CA TYR A 415 23.64 4.80 0.14
C TYR A 415 22.14 4.53 0.34
N PRO A 416 21.41 3.95 -0.62
CA PRO A 416 20.06 3.45 -0.42
C PRO A 416 20.13 2.15 0.41
N GLN A 417 19.65 2.19 1.65
CA GLN A 417 19.88 1.09 2.61
C GLN A 417 18.63 0.29 2.93
N THR A 418 17.46 0.81 2.56
CA THR A 418 16.15 0.26 2.91
C THR A 418 15.47 -0.38 1.71
N THR A 419 14.25 -0.86 1.90
CA THR A 419 13.42 -1.43 0.84
C THR A 419 12.95 -0.32 -0.09
N GLY A 420 12.92 -0.56 -1.40
CA GLY A 420 12.31 0.34 -2.36
C GLY A 420 10.78 0.25 -2.31
N LEU A 421 10.09 1.39 -2.43
CA LEU A 421 8.64 1.42 -2.64
C LEU A 421 8.36 1.32 -4.14
N GLY A 422 7.71 0.24 -4.58
CA GLY A 422 7.42 -0.05 -5.98
C GLY A 422 5.99 0.26 -6.38
N THR A 423 5.78 0.76 -7.60
CA THR A 423 4.47 0.84 -8.25
C THR A 423 4.60 0.67 -9.76
N VAL A 424 3.49 0.40 -10.43
CA VAL A 424 3.42 0.30 -11.90
C VAL A 424 2.49 1.37 -12.42
N ASN A 425 2.96 2.19 -13.35
CA ASN A 425 2.09 3.18 -13.97
C ASN A 425 1.22 2.56 -15.09
N GLU A 426 0.25 3.32 -15.60
CA GLU A 426 -0.67 2.91 -16.67
C GLU A 426 0.02 2.46 -17.96
N ASN A 427 1.25 2.95 -18.24
CA ASN A 427 2.06 2.60 -19.40
C ASN A 427 2.94 1.35 -19.18
N GLY A 428 2.78 0.68 -18.02
CA GLY A 428 3.49 -0.54 -17.66
C GLY A 428 4.96 -0.32 -17.31
N TYR A 429 5.35 0.90 -16.89
CA TYR A 429 6.65 1.16 -16.30
C TYR A 429 6.60 0.93 -14.79
N ASN A 430 7.61 0.25 -14.28
CA ASN A 430 7.90 0.16 -12.85
C ASN A 430 8.54 1.47 -12.39
N TYR A 431 8.04 2.02 -11.30
CA TYR A 431 8.67 3.09 -10.55
C TYR A 431 9.04 2.55 -9.18
N VAL A 432 10.31 2.63 -8.82
CA VAL A 432 10.79 2.16 -7.51
C VAL A 432 11.57 3.26 -6.82
N TYR A 433 11.08 3.67 -5.64
CA TYR A 433 11.55 4.82 -4.88
C TYR A 433 12.38 4.37 -3.69
N PHE A 434 13.48 5.07 -3.42
CA PHE A 434 14.40 4.80 -2.31
C PHE A 434 14.74 6.08 -1.58
N THR A 435 14.92 5.99 -0.27
CA THR A 435 15.63 7.02 0.47
C THR A 435 17.13 6.86 0.32
N GLU A 436 17.90 7.95 0.31
CA GLU A 436 19.37 7.89 0.28
C GLU A 436 19.99 8.38 1.59
N ASN A 437 20.89 7.60 2.17
CA ASN A 437 21.63 7.98 3.37
C ASN A 437 22.73 9.00 3.01
N ALA A 438 22.33 10.25 2.86
CA ALA A 438 23.17 11.41 2.60
C ALA A 438 22.58 12.64 3.30
N SER A 439 23.40 13.68 3.53
CA SER A 439 22.88 14.97 3.98
C SER A 439 21.95 15.55 2.91
N ALA A 440 20.74 15.98 3.32
CA ALA A 440 19.57 16.22 2.51
C ALA A 440 19.13 14.91 1.83
N GLY A 441 18.91 13.84 2.64
CA GLY A 441 18.47 12.52 2.19
C GLY A 441 17.24 12.61 1.30
N ALA A 442 17.46 12.48 -0.01
CA ALA A 442 16.43 12.62 -1.01
C ALA A 442 15.67 11.29 -1.19
N ILE A 443 14.44 11.40 -1.71
CA ILE A 443 13.77 10.27 -2.34
C ILE A 443 14.26 10.21 -3.77
N ARG A 444 14.96 9.12 -4.12
CA ARG A 444 15.42 8.80 -5.48
C ARG A 444 14.53 7.73 -6.07
N TYR A 445 14.40 7.69 -7.39
CA TYR A 445 13.65 6.62 -8.04
C TYR A 445 14.35 6.11 -9.29
N VAL A 446 13.97 4.92 -9.71
CA VAL A 446 14.23 4.38 -11.03
C VAL A 446 12.89 4.15 -11.72
N LYS A 447 12.84 4.57 -12.99
CA LYS A 447 11.77 4.23 -13.93
C LYS A 447 12.29 3.12 -14.82
N ASP A 448 11.63 1.99 -14.83
CA ASP A 448 12.13 0.79 -15.48
C ASP A 448 11.03 -0.01 -16.16
N LYS A 449 11.42 -0.87 -17.06
CA LYS A 449 10.57 -1.85 -17.73
C LYS A 449 11.42 -3.00 -18.22
N LYS A 450 10.87 -4.20 -18.32
CA LYS A 450 11.59 -5.35 -18.88
C LYS A 450 12.21 -4.99 -20.24
N GLY A 451 13.51 -5.29 -20.41
CA GLY A 451 14.30 -4.94 -21.60
C GLY A 451 15.04 -3.60 -21.53
N VAL A 452 14.80 -2.77 -20.52
CA VAL A 452 15.60 -1.55 -20.27
C VAL A 452 16.97 -1.95 -19.72
N THR A 453 18.03 -1.31 -20.26
CA THR A 453 19.43 -1.60 -19.93
C THR A 453 20.21 -0.39 -19.47
N GLU A 454 19.56 0.75 -19.27
CA GLU A 454 20.15 1.98 -18.75
C GLU A 454 19.12 2.81 -17.97
N VAL A 455 19.62 3.78 -17.19
CA VAL A 455 18.75 4.69 -16.42
C VAL A 455 17.91 5.53 -17.37
N LEU A 456 16.58 5.45 -17.23
CA LEU A 456 15.64 6.31 -17.94
C LEU A 456 15.51 7.65 -17.19
N ASP A 457 15.34 8.73 -17.95
CA ASP A 457 15.14 10.10 -17.45
C ASP A 457 16.20 10.51 -16.38
N PRO A 458 17.51 10.25 -16.62
CA PRO A 458 18.52 10.42 -15.59
C PRO A 458 18.75 11.90 -15.23
N GLN A 459 18.99 12.16 -13.96
CA GLN A 459 19.56 13.42 -13.53
C GLN A 459 21.07 13.42 -13.86
N ILE A 460 21.59 14.50 -14.43
CA ILE A 460 23.02 14.63 -14.71
C ILE A 460 23.71 15.39 -13.57
N VAL A 461 24.53 14.68 -12.82
CA VAL A 461 25.32 15.23 -11.71
C VAL A 461 26.80 15.02 -12.01
N ASN A 462 27.56 16.13 -12.13
CA ASN A 462 29.01 16.09 -12.47
C ASN A 462 29.32 15.27 -13.73
N GLY A 463 28.44 15.34 -14.74
CA GLY A 463 28.59 14.60 -16.00
C GLY A 463 28.22 13.11 -15.95
N LYS A 464 27.71 12.60 -14.84
CA LYS A 464 27.25 11.22 -14.68
C LYS A 464 25.73 11.13 -14.67
N LYS A 465 25.20 10.06 -15.26
CA LYS A 465 23.78 9.69 -15.16
C LYS A 465 23.49 9.13 -13.77
N THR A 466 22.66 9.81 -13.00
CA THR A 466 22.24 9.37 -11.66
C THR A 466 20.74 9.10 -11.63
N ALA A 467 20.30 8.32 -10.66
CA ALA A 467 18.88 8.18 -10.38
C ALA A 467 18.26 9.55 -10.11
N PRO A 468 17.16 9.92 -10.78
CA PRO A 468 16.50 11.21 -10.56
C PRO A 468 15.98 11.32 -9.12
N SER A 469 15.93 12.56 -8.61
CA SER A 469 15.30 12.86 -7.32
C SER A 469 13.84 13.18 -7.52
N LEU A 470 12.95 12.50 -6.79
CA LEU A 470 11.56 12.88 -6.68
C LEU A 470 11.40 14.09 -5.76
N PHE A 471 12.04 14.03 -4.60
CA PHE A 471 11.97 15.07 -3.58
C PHE A 471 13.31 15.16 -2.83
N THR A 472 13.75 16.38 -2.56
CA THR A 472 14.97 16.64 -1.77
C THR A 472 14.60 17.58 -0.62
N PRO A 473 14.66 17.13 0.64
CA PRO A 473 14.43 17.98 1.80
C PRO A 473 15.37 19.17 1.84
N SER A 474 14.90 20.30 2.36
CA SER A 474 15.68 21.55 2.47
C SER A 474 15.60 22.16 3.88
N GLY A 475 16.43 23.16 4.14
CA GLY A 475 16.43 23.88 5.42
C GLY A 475 16.61 22.96 6.63
N ALA A 476 15.71 23.04 7.60
CA ALA A 476 15.75 22.24 8.83
C ALA A 476 15.47 20.75 8.61
N GLN A 477 14.92 20.39 7.46
CA GLN A 477 14.60 19.00 7.09
C GLN A 477 15.75 18.30 6.35
N ALA A 478 16.80 19.01 5.97
CA ALA A 478 17.90 18.51 5.14
C ALA A 478 18.88 17.66 5.95
N GLU A 479 18.48 16.44 6.34
CA GLU A 479 19.28 15.50 7.11
C GLU A 479 19.33 14.11 6.42
N PHE A 480 20.13 13.20 6.97
CA PHE A 480 20.27 11.84 6.45
C PHE A 480 18.97 11.05 6.54
N ALA A 481 18.71 10.17 5.57
CA ALA A 481 17.54 9.30 5.57
C ALA A 481 17.94 7.82 5.50
N ILE A 482 17.50 7.07 6.50
CA ILE A 482 17.47 5.61 6.51
C ILE A 482 16.05 5.23 6.96
N ALA A 483 15.14 5.16 6.01
CA ALA A 483 13.74 4.86 6.29
C ALA A 483 13.09 4.23 5.07
N ASP A 484 12.27 3.23 5.31
CA ASP A 484 11.36 2.75 4.29
C ASP A 484 10.31 3.83 3.97
N LEU A 485 9.83 3.79 2.75
CA LEU A 485 8.76 4.63 2.25
C LEU A 485 7.46 3.83 2.33
N VAL A 486 6.38 4.48 2.72
CA VAL A 486 5.02 3.93 2.61
C VAL A 486 4.14 4.90 1.84
N ALA A 487 3.10 4.40 1.19
CA ALA A 487 2.17 5.26 0.46
C ALA A 487 0.72 4.88 0.77
N ASP A 488 -0.15 5.87 0.81
CA ASP A 488 -1.58 5.69 0.95
C ASP A 488 -2.27 5.37 -0.40
N GLU A 489 -3.56 5.17 -0.35
CA GLU A 489 -4.43 4.90 -1.49
C GLU A 489 -4.50 6.04 -2.52
N ASN A 490 -4.19 7.28 -2.11
CA ASN A 490 -4.16 8.46 -2.95
C ASN A 490 -2.77 8.73 -3.57
N GLY A 491 -1.79 7.87 -3.26
CA GLY A 491 -0.43 7.99 -3.76
C GLY A 491 0.43 9.00 -3.00
N THR A 492 0.04 9.41 -1.79
CA THR A 492 0.89 10.20 -0.92
C THR A 492 1.96 9.33 -0.28
N ILE A 493 3.22 9.68 -0.45
CA ILE A 493 4.38 8.99 0.13
C ILE A 493 4.72 9.61 1.48
N TYR A 494 4.83 8.79 2.52
CA TYR A 494 5.23 9.20 3.86
C TYR A 494 6.62 8.67 4.18
N PHE A 495 7.46 9.52 4.76
CA PHE A 495 8.78 9.14 5.22
C PHE A 495 9.30 10.05 6.34
N LYS A 496 10.32 9.57 7.02
CA LYS A 496 11.07 10.32 8.01
C LYS A 496 12.56 10.39 7.64
N ASN A 497 13.27 11.34 8.20
CA ASN A 497 14.73 11.37 8.20
C ASN A 497 15.28 11.80 9.57
N ASP A 498 16.60 11.97 9.67
CA ASP A 498 17.26 12.28 10.95
C ASP A 498 17.04 13.72 11.43
N SER A 499 16.25 14.52 10.73
CA SER A 499 15.85 15.86 11.19
C SER A 499 14.82 15.82 12.33
N GLY A 500 14.17 14.67 12.55
CA GLY A 500 13.05 14.53 13.47
C GLY A 500 11.70 14.94 12.89
N TYR A 501 11.64 15.12 11.57
CA TYR A 501 10.40 15.37 10.82
C TYR A 501 9.87 14.06 10.23
N ILE A 502 8.54 13.98 10.17
CA ILE A 502 7.80 13.12 9.26
C ILE A 502 7.25 14.00 8.15
N MET A 503 7.33 13.55 6.92
CA MET A 503 7.00 14.31 5.72
C MET A 503 6.03 13.51 4.83
N ALA A 504 5.05 14.21 4.23
CA ALA A 504 4.11 13.67 3.26
C ALA A 504 4.33 14.32 1.89
N ILE A 505 4.64 13.49 0.90
CA ILE A 505 4.90 13.91 -0.48
C ILE A 505 3.77 13.40 -1.35
N GLY A 506 2.92 14.30 -1.82
CA GLY A 506 1.80 14.00 -2.72
C GLY A 506 2.05 14.47 -4.15
N SER A 507 1.05 14.26 -5.00
CA SER A 507 0.99 14.89 -6.32
C SER A 507 0.31 16.25 -6.25
N GLU A 508 0.77 17.17 -7.10
CA GLU A 508 0.18 18.51 -7.22
C GLU A 508 -1.30 18.41 -7.65
N VAL A 509 -2.15 19.25 -7.06
CA VAL A 509 -3.56 19.36 -7.43
C VAL A 509 -3.71 20.14 -8.72
N GLU A 510 -4.31 19.56 -9.72
CA GLU A 510 -4.60 20.19 -11.01
C GLU A 510 -5.84 21.09 -10.92
N LYS A 511 -6.92 20.58 -10.31
CA LYS A 511 -8.21 21.27 -10.17
C LYS A 511 -9.08 20.62 -9.11
N LEU A 512 -10.14 21.33 -8.68
CA LEU A 512 -11.24 20.78 -7.89
C LEU A 512 -12.43 20.46 -8.80
N VAL A 513 -13.20 19.44 -8.40
CA VAL A 513 -14.47 19.05 -9.03
C VAL A 513 -15.50 18.84 -7.93
N THR A 514 -16.68 19.38 -8.11
CA THR A 514 -17.81 19.26 -7.16
C THR A 514 -18.87 18.28 -7.68
N GLU A 515 -19.50 17.54 -6.76
CA GLU A 515 -20.65 16.71 -7.03
C GLU A 515 -21.77 17.06 -6.02
N ASN A 516 -23.03 16.90 -6.41
CA ASN A 516 -24.20 17.22 -5.59
C ASN A 516 -24.27 18.69 -5.12
N ALA A 517 -23.66 19.60 -5.88
CA ALA A 517 -23.72 21.02 -5.56
C ALA A 517 -25.16 21.56 -5.69
N LYS A 518 -25.63 22.30 -4.71
CA LYS A 518 -26.92 23.02 -4.75
C LYS A 518 -26.74 24.29 -5.55
N THR A 519 -27.51 24.44 -6.62
CA THR A 519 -27.46 25.59 -7.53
C THR A 519 -28.54 26.63 -7.24
N VAL A 520 -29.55 26.30 -6.47
CA VAL A 520 -30.64 27.21 -6.06
C VAL A 520 -30.55 27.41 -4.54
N CYS A 521 -30.32 28.65 -4.14
CA CYS A 521 -30.06 29.04 -2.76
C CYS A 521 -31.11 30.05 -2.26
N LYS A 522 -31.22 30.18 -0.95
CA LYS A 522 -32.16 31.10 -0.29
C LYS A 522 -31.45 32.35 0.13
N GLU A 523 -32.02 33.50 -0.20
CA GLU A 523 -31.51 34.79 0.25
C GLU A 523 -31.53 34.89 1.78
N GLY A 524 -30.43 35.41 2.35
CA GLY A 524 -30.28 35.57 3.80
C GLY A 524 -29.78 34.35 4.55
N GLU A 525 -29.56 33.22 3.88
CA GLU A 525 -28.95 32.01 4.46
C GLU A 525 -27.55 31.75 3.87
N ALA A 526 -26.69 31.08 4.63
CA ALA A 526 -25.40 30.61 4.11
C ALA A 526 -25.61 29.46 3.13
N TYR A 527 -24.63 29.20 2.24
CA TYR A 527 -24.68 28.07 1.33
C TYR A 527 -24.79 26.73 2.11
N ASP A 528 -25.78 25.93 1.75
CA ASP A 528 -25.96 24.60 2.34
C ASP A 528 -25.11 23.57 1.61
N ALA A 529 -23.98 23.19 2.23
CA ALA A 529 -23.01 22.22 1.73
C ALA A 529 -23.25 20.78 2.23
N SER A 530 -24.40 20.47 2.86
CA SER A 530 -24.65 19.19 3.54
C SER A 530 -24.49 17.95 2.64
N ASP A 531 -24.83 18.07 1.34
CA ASP A 531 -24.75 17.00 0.35
C ASP A 531 -23.56 17.16 -0.61
N LEU A 532 -22.81 18.26 -0.49
CA LEU A 532 -21.70 18.58 -1.38
C LEU A 532 -20.57 17.58 -1.22
N LYS A 533 -20.06 17.09 -2.35
CA LYS A 533 -18.80 16.36 -2.43
C LYS A 533 -17.79 17.16 -3.24
N VAL A 534 -16.59 17.25 -2.73
CA VAL A 534 -15.47 17.96 -3.38
C VAL A 534 -14.30 17.01 -3.58
N TYR A 535 -13.84 16.93 -4.81
CA TYR A 535 -12.70 16.09 -5.18
C TYR A 535 -11.56 16.93 -5.75
N ALA A 536 -10.34 16.69 -5.25
CA ALA A 536 -9.13 17.15 -5.88
C ALA A 536 -8.71 16.16 -6.99
N VAL A 537 -8.58 16.65 -8.21
CA VAL A 537 -7.97 15.92 -9.32
C VAL A 537 -6.48 16.22 -9.28
N LEU A 538 -5.66 15.19 -9.06
CA LEU A 538 -4.22 15.32 -8.95
C LEU A 538 -3.55 15.16 -10.32
N LYS A 539 -2.37 15.72 -10.51
CA LYS A 539 -1.60 15.60 -11.76
C LYS A 539 -1.23 14.14 -12.12
N ASN A 540 -1.23 13.24 -11.15
CA ASN A 540 -1.09 11.80 -11.39
C ASN A 540 -2.39 11.11 -11.83
N GLY A 541 -3.48 11.87 -12.01
CA GLY A 541 -4.79 11.38 -12.46
C GLY A 541 -5.70 10.87 -11.32
N VAL A 542 -5.23 10.81 -10.09
CA VAL A 542 -6.04 10.39 -8.94
C VAL A 542 -7.12 11.43 -8.64
N LYS A 543 -8.35 10.97 -8.39
CA LYS A 543 -9.47 11.77 -7.90
C LYS A 543 -9.62 11.50 -6.41
N LYS A 544 -9.16 12.43 -5.57
CA LYS A 544 -9.12 12.33 -4.11
C LYS A 544 -10.32 13.07 -3.50
N ASP A 545 -11.08 12.43 -2.60
CA ASP A 545 -12.11 13.11 -1.81
C ASP A 545 -11.44 14.06 -0.80
N VAL A 546 -11.76 15.35 -0.90
CA VAL A 546 -11.25 16.41 -0.03
C VAL A 546 -12.38 17.20 0.64
N THR A 547 -13.59 16.63 0.67
CA THR A 547 -14.81 17.28 1.17
C THR A 547 -14.61 17.85 2.58
N ASP A 548 -13.99 17.09 3.47
CA ASP A 548 -13.76 17.51 4.87
C ASP A 548 -12.61 18.50 5.05
N TYR A 549 -11.87 18.82 3.97
CA TYR A 549 -10.66 19.65 3.99
C TYR A 549 -10.80 20.95 3.20
N VAL A 550 -11.97 21.24 2.63
CA VAL A 550 -12.25 22.49 1.94
C VAL A 550 -12.85 23.51 2.89
N THR A 551 -12.70 24.76 2.52
CA THR A 551 -13.37 25.89 3.18
C THR A 551 -14.22 26.63 2.19
N MET A 552 -15.37 27.13 2.64
CA MET A 552 -16.30 27.96 1.89
C MET A 552 -16.59 29.21 2.72
N ASP A 553 -17.06 30.28 2.07
CA ASP A 553 -17.57 31.42 2.78
C ASP A 553 -18.91 31.06 3.45
N ASP A 554 -19.03 31.30 4.74
CA ASP A 554 -20.20 31.07 5.55
C ASP A 554 -21.12 32.30 5.69
N THR A 555 -20.86 33.33 4.90
CA THR A 555 -21.71 34.55 4.89
C THR A 555 -23.07 34.23 4.26
N ALA A 556 -24.07 34.94 4.75
CA ALA A 556 -25.41 34.83 4.19
C ALA A 556 -25.43 35.36 2.75
N LEU A 557 -26.00 34.58 1.85
CA LEU A 557 -26.10 34.89 0.43
C LEU A 557 -27.10 36.00 0.18
N THR A 558 -26.82 36.82 -0.82
CA THR A 558 -27.67 37.91 -1.30
C THR A 558 -28.06 37.70 -2.75
N ALA A 559 -29.07 38.43 -3.23
CA ALA A 559 -29.50 38.34 -4.62
C ALA A 559 -28.44 38.73 -5.66
N ASP A 560 -27.33 39.38 -5.22
CA ASP A 560 -26.22 39.76 -6.07
C ASP A 560 -25.13 38.66 -6.15
N ASP A 561 -25.25 37.57 -5.43
CA ASP A 561 -24.27 36.46 -5.44
C ASP A 561 -24.58 35.46 -6.56
N ASP A 562 -23.66 35.36 -7.53
CA ASP A 562 -23.78 34.47 -8.69
C ASP A 562 -23.03 33.13 -8.50
N PHE A 563 -22.13 33.06 -7.51
CA PHE A 563 -21.34 31.87 -7.23
C PHE A 563 -20.88 31.80 -5.76
N VAL A 564 -20.54 30.58 -5.34
CA VAL A 564 -19.87 30.29 -4.06
C VAL A 564 -18.51 29.72 -4.34
N THR A 565 -17.48 30.25 -3.67
CA THR A 565 -16.11 29.78 -3.82
C THR A 565 -15.81 28.63 -2.86
N VAL A 566 -15.28 27.54 -3.40
CA VAL A 566 -14.76 26.38 -2.65
C VAL A 566 -13.24 26.41 -2.70
N THR A 567 -12.59 26.47 -1.56
CA THR A 567 -11.13 26.57 -1.43
C THR A 567 -10.54 25.36 -0.75
N TYR A 568 -9.58 24.69 -1.39
CA TYR A 568 -8.77 23.62 -0.83
C TYR A 568 -7.33 24.10 -0.62
N LYS A 569 -6.89 24.09 0.64
CA LYS A 569 -5.53 24.48 1.04
C LYS A 569 -4.71 23.21 1.29
N TYR A 570 -3.93 22.78 0.30
CA TYR A 570 -3.00 21.65 0.40
C TYR A 570 -1.55 22.16 0.40
N GLY A 571 -0.58 21.26 0.67
CA GLY A 571 0.84 21.59 0.61
C GLY A 571 1.27 22.64 1.62
N MET A 572 0.49 22.86 2.67
CA MET A 572 0.85 23.76 3.74
C MET A 572 1.91 23.11 4.61
N TYR A 573 3.12 23.62 4.52
CA TYR A 573 4.20 23.26 5.43
C TYR A 573 3.77 23.55 6.87
N ARG A 574 3.72 22.48 7.69
CA ARG A 574 3.43 22.58 9.12
C ARG A 574 4.62 22.02 9.89
N ASP A 575 5.45 22.91 10.41
CA ASP A 575 6.44 22.58 11.42
C ASP A 575 5.76 22.71 12.80
N LYS A 576 5.32 21.56 13.36
CA LYS A 576 4.88 21.51 14.75
C LYS A 576 6.04 21.00 15.58
N THR A 577 6.54 21.86 16.44
CA THR A 577 7.46 21.47 17.52
C THR A 577 6.69 20.72 18.60
N ASN A 578 7.39 19.88 19.39
CA ASN A 578 6.79 19.11 20.51
C ASN A 578 6.05 19.98 21.54
N ASP A 579 6.20 21.28 21.50
CA ASP A 579 5.51 22.26 22.35
C ASP A 579 4.18 22.78 21.77
N GLY A 580 3.76 22.24 20.62
CA GLY A 580 2.52 22.62 19.94
C GLY A 580 2.59 23.93 19.17
N ALA A 581 3.74 24.62 19.12
CA ALA A 581 3.91 25.81 18.29
C ALA A 581 3.99 25.44 16.80
N ALA A 582 3.13 26.05 15.98
CA ALA A 582 3.20 25.88 14.54
C ALA A 582 4.35 26.75 13.99
N ASN A 583 5.34 26.11 13.38
CA ASN A 583 6.36 26.83 12.62
C ASN A 583 5.97 26.77 11.13
N THR A 584 5.68 27.93 10.57
CA THR A 584 5.15 28.10 9.20
C THR A 584 6.23 28.45 8.18
N THR A 585 7.49 28.10 8.42
CA THR A 585 8.59 28.36 7.49
C THR A 585 8.66 27.33 6.37
N GLY A 586 7.75 27.36 5.43
CA GLY A 586 7.80 26.49 4.26
C GLY A 586 7.28 27.20 3.00
N VAL A 587 7.47 26.57 1.85
CA VAL A 587 6.88 27.06 0.61
C VAL A 587 5.37 26.83 0.70
N ALA A 588 4.60 27.92 0.86
CA ALA A 588 3.17 27.84 0.76
C ALA A 588 2.79 27.49 -0.68
N VAL A 589 2.09 26.41 -0.87
CA VAL A 589 1.40 26.12 -2.13
C VAL A 589 0.18 27.04 -2.19
N SER A 590 -0.09 27.63 -3.34
CA SER A 590 -1.30 28.42 -3.53
C SER A 590 -2.53 27.55 -3.34
N PRO A 591 -3.57 28.02 -2.64
CA PRO A 591 -4.83 27.30 -2.57
C PRO A 591 -5.36 27.01 -3.96
N VAL A 592 -6.03 25.89 -4.14
CA VAL A 592 -6.79 25.58 -5.35
C VAL A 592 -8.24 25.90 -5.08
N GLU A 593 -8.84 26.65 -5.99
CA GLU A 593 -10.21 27.12 -5.85
C GLU A 593 -11.07 26.66 -7.03
N THR A 594 -12.34 26.47 -6.78
CA THR A 594 -13.38 26.28 -7.78
C THR A 594 -14.62 27.06 -7.35
N THR A 595 -15.51 27.33 -8.28
CA THR A 595 -16.78 28.00 -8.00
C THR A 595 -17.96 27.07 -8.25
N ILE A 596 -19.02 27.26 -7.49
CA ILE A 596 -20.34 26.67 -7.71
C ILE A 596 -21.23 27.82 -8.11
N ASP A 597 -21.74 27.80 -9.36
CA ASP A 597 -22.69 28.78 -9.84
C ASP A 597 -24.01 28.61 -9.07
N VAL A 598 -24.54 29.71 -8.53
CA VAL A 598 -25.77 29.71 -7.74
C VAL A 598 -26.77 30.73 -8.27
N THR A 599 -28.03 30.45 -8.09
CA THR A 599 -29.14 31.40 -8.21
C THR A 599 -29.74 31.60 -6.83
N VAL A 600 -29.64 32.81 -6.32
CA VAL A 600 -30.19 33.18 -5.01
C VAL A 600 -31.58 33.73 -5.19
N LEU A 601 -32.58 33.00 -4.66
CA LEU A 601 -33.97 33.39 -4.71
C LEU A 601 -34.35 34.13 -3.43
N ALA A 602 -35.27 35.11 -3.56
CA ALA A 602 -35.95 35.70 -2.41
C ALA A 602 -36.53 34.61 -1.52
N ALA A 603 -36.54 34.81 -0.20
CA ALA A 603 -36.91 33.76 0.75
C ALA A 603 -38.32 33.16 0.49
N GLU A 604 -39.32 34.01 0.09
CA GLU A 604 -40.66 33.56 -0.22
C GLU A 604 -40.75 32.75 -1.50
N ASP A 605 -39.94 33.11 -2.53
CA ASP A 605 -39.85 32.38 -3.81
C ASP A 605 -39.16 31.02 -3.64
N TYR A 606 -38.06 30.97 -2.89
CA TYR A 606 -37.36 29.74 -2.55
C TYR A 606 -38.29 28.76 -1.79
N ASP A 607 -38.97 29.24 -0.74
CA ASP A 607 -39.87 28.42 0.04
C ASP A 607 -41.06 27.89 -0.81
N SER A 608 -41.52 28.66 -1.80
CA SER A 608 -42.55 28.24 -2.75
C SER A 608 -42.04 27.11 -3.68
N VAL A 609 -40.81 27.22 -4.20
CA VAL A 609 -40.16 26.17 -5.00
C VAL A 609 -40.00 24.91 -4.16
N LYS A 610 -39.46 25.01 -2.94
CA LYS A 610 -39.28 23.87 -2.04
C LYS A 610 -40.56 23.19 -1.61
N ALA A 611 -41.62 23.95 -1.45
CA ALA A 611 -42.93 23.39 -1.18
C ALA A 611 -43.46 22.51 -2.34
N VAL A 612 -43.20 22.92 -3.59
CA VAL A 612 -43.56 22.12 -4.77
C VAL A 612 -42.67 20.89 -4.89
N GLU A 613 -41.34 21.01 -4.72
CA GLU A 613 -40.41 19.87 -4.70
C GLU A 613 -40.83 18.84 -3.65
N LYS A 614 -41.25 19.30 -2.48
CA LYS A 614 -41.76 18.41 -1.43
C LYS A 614 -43.06 17.69 -1.85
N LEU A 615 -44.04 18.37 -2.45
CA LEU A 615 -45.23 17.72 -2.95
C LEU A 615 -44.92 16.64 -3.98
N ILE A 616 -43.95 16.88 -4.87
CA ILE A 616 -43.53 15.90 -5.86
C ILE A 616 -42.85 14.70 -5.17
N SER A 617 -41.95 14.97 -4.20
CA SER A 617 -41.22 13.92 -3.47
C SER A 617 -42.18 13.06 -2.61
N ASP A 618 -43.23 13.64 -2.08
CA ASP A 618 -44.24 12.96 -1.24
C ASP A 618 -45.16 12.02 -2.06
N LEU A 619 -45.13 12.03 -3.41
CA LEU A 619 -45.98 11.16 -4.23
C LEU A 619 -45.70 9.65 -4.04
N GLY A 620 -44.48 9.28 -3.69
CA GLY A 620 -44.10 7.90 -3.40
C GLY A 620 -44.37 6.92 -4.54
N GLU A 621 -44.86 5.72 -4.22
CA GLU A 621 -45.26 4.72 -5.22
C GLU A 621 -46.60 5.11 -5.88
N ILE A 622 -46.60 5.19 -7.21
CA ILE A 622 -47.75 5.66 -7.98
C ILE A 622 -48.77 4.54 -8.15
N THR A 623 -49.98 4.80 -7.65
CA THR A 623 -51.18 3.95 -7.76
C THR A 623 -52.34 4.73 -8.37
N LEU A 624 -53.50 4.07 -8.62
CA LEU A 624 -54.69 4.77 -9.08
C LEU A 624 -55.23 5.78 -8.05
N ASP A 625 -54.92 5.59 -6.76
CA ASP A 625 -55.34 6.50 -5.69
C ASP A 625 -54.46 7.76 -5.64
N SER A 626 -53.27 7.78 -6.28
CA SER A 626 -52.35 8.91 -6.33
C SER A 626 -52.80 10.05 -7.25
N GLU A 627 -53.94 9.89 -7.95
CA GLU A 627 -54.43 10.86 -8.97
C GLU A 627 -54.64 12.28 -8.39
N ASN A 628 -55.17 12.40 -7.19
CA ASN A 628 -55.41 13.70 -6.59
C ASN A 628 -54.12 14.39 -6.16
N ASP A 629 -53.17 13.62 -5.62
CA ASP A 629 -51.88 14.16 -5.17
C ASP A 629 -51.01 14.59 -6.34
N ILE A 630 -51.00 13.81 -7.44
CA ILE A 630 -50.33 14.20 -8.70
C ILE A 630 -50.95 15.48 -9.27
N LYS A 631 -52.29 15.59 -9.30
CA LYS A 631 -52.94 16.81 -9.77
C LYS A 631 -52.64 18.01 -8.88
N ALA A 632 -52.58 17.83 -7.57
CA ALA A 632 -52.22 18.87 -6.63
C ALA A 632 -50.77 19.35 -6.84
N ALA A 633 -49.80 18.40 -6.99
CA ALA A 633 -48.43 18.72 -7.29
C ALA A 633 -48.29 19.46 -8.64
N ARG A 634 -48.98 19.01 -9.69
CA ARG A 634 -48.99 19.70 -11.00
C ARG A 634 -49.58 21.11 -10.91
N ALA A 635 -50.69 21.28 -10.22
CA ALA A 635 -51.33 22.59 -10.04
C ALA A 635 -50.42 23.55 -9.25
N ALA A 636 -49.72 23.04 -8.21
CA ALA A 636 -48.77 23.83 -7.45
C ALA A 636 -47.56 24.22 -8.31
N TYR A 637 -47.00 23.27 -9.09
CA TYR A 637 -45.95 23.55 -10.05
C TYR A 637 -46.37 24.60 -11.08
N ASP A 638 -47.59 24.48 -11.65
CA ASP A 638 -48.09 25.42 -12.65
C ASP A 638 -48.32 26.82 -12.08
N ALA A 639 -48.61 26.95 -10.81
CA ALA A 639 -48.77 28.22 -10.13
C ALA A 639 -47.49 29.01 -9.88
N LEU A 640 -46.32 28.36 -9.97
CA LEU A 640 -45.01 28.98 -9.74
C LEU A 640 -44.62 30.04 -10.81
N GLY A 641 -45.27 30.05 -12.00
CA GLY A 641 -44.90 31.00 -13.07
C GLY A 641 -43.45 30.83 -13.53
N ASP A 642 -42.66 31.90 -13.45
CA ASP A 642 -41.27 31.91 -13.88
C ASP A 642 -40.35 31.10 -12.93
N LEU A 643 -40.80 30.81 -11.70
CA LEU A 643 -40.02 30.00 -10.75
C LEU A 643 -39.98 28.50 -11.07
N LYS A 644 -40.74 28.04 -12.09
CA LYS A 644 -40.78 26.63 -12.52
C LYS A 644 -39.40 26.07 -12.90
N GLU A 645 -38.53 26.91 -13.44
CA GLU A 645 -37.18 26.52 -13.88
C GLU A 645 -36.27 26.07 -12.72
N TYR A 646 -36.59 26.46 -11.47
CA TYR A 646 -35.86 26.15 -10.27
C TYR A 646 -36.32 24.89 -9.54
N VAL A 647 -37.37 24.21 -10.03
CA VAL A 647 -37.88 22.95 -9.45
C VAL A 647 -37.01 21.77 -9.95
N GLY A 648 -36.18 21.26 -9.08
CA GLY A 648 -35.15 20.25 -9.45
C GLY A 648 -35.68 18.85 -9.71
N ASN A 649 -36.89 18.53 -9.28
CA ASN A 649 -37.47 17.17 -9.40
C ASN A 649 -38.71 17.08 -10.31
N VAL A 650 -38.89 18.02 -11.25
CA VAL A 650 -40.06 18.05 -12.16
C VAL A 650 -40.17 16.80 -13.03
N ASP A 651 -39.06 16.16 -13.39
CA ASP A 651 -39.03 14.91 -14.14
C ASP A 651 -39.75 13.78 -13.38
N ALA A 652 -39.66 13.75 -12.05
CA ALA A 652 -40.37 12.79 -11.21
C ALA A 652 -41.89 13.01 -11.26
N LEU A 653 -42.36 14.27 -11.33
CA LEU A 653 -43.76 14.58 -11.50
C LEU A 653 -44.25 14.12 -12.88
N THR A 654 -43.49 14.36 -13.93
CA THR A 654 -43.82 13.92 -15.29
C THR A 654 -43.90 12.38 -15.37
N ALA A 655 -42.92 11.69 -14.78
CA ALA A 655 -42.91 10.23 -14.71
C ALA A 655 -44.11 9.67 -13.90
N ALA A 656 -44.53 10.39 -12.83
CA ALA A 656 -45.72 10.01 -12.05
C ALA A 656 -47.01 10.16 -12.85
N GLU A 657 -47.14 11.22 -13.65
CA GLU A 657 -48.28 11.42 -14.56
C GLU A 657 -48.37 10.33 -15.63
N GLU A 658 -47.25 10.04 -16.30
CA GLU A 658 -47.14 8.96 -17.30
C GLU A 658 -47.54 7.61 -16.67
N LYS A 659 -47.01 7.31 -15.48
CA LYS A 659 -47.30 6.07 -14.77
C LYS A 659 -48.79 5.94 -14.41
N LEU A 660 -49.42 7.02 -13.97
CA LEU A 660 -50.84 7.05 -13.65
C LEU A 660 -51.66 6.79 -14.92
N GLU A 661 -51.33 7.37 -16.07
CA GLU A 661 -52.02 7.14 -17.34
C GLU A 661 -51.84 5.69 -17.85
N GLU A 662 -50.70 5.10 -17.64
CA GLU A 662 -50.48 3.66 -17.90
C GLU A 662 -51.42 2.79 -17.06
N LEU A 663 -51.54 3.09 -15.75
CA LEU A 663 -52.43 2.35 -14.83
C LEU A 663 -53.91 2.51 -15.16
N LYS A 664 -54.30 3.65 -15.73
CA LYS A 664 -55.70 3.91 -16.17
C LYS A 664 -56.04 3.24 -17.50
N THR A 665 -55.03 2.95 -18.33
CA THR A 665 -55.23 2.32 -19.63
C THR A 665 -55.49 0.82 -19.41
N PRO A 666 -56.71 0.27 -19.68
CA PRO A 666 -56.97 -1.14 -19.48
C PRO A 666 -56.10 -1.93 -20.46
N SER A 667 -55.25 -2.81 -19.95
CA SER A 667 -54.54 -3.80 -20.73
C SER A 667 -55.58 -4.66 -21.47
N SER A 668 -55.74 -4.45 -22.77
CA SER A 668 -56.52 -5.32 -23.64
C SER A 668 -55.76 -6.62 -23.86
N SER A 669 -55.70 -7.47 -22.86
CA SER A 669 -55.39 -8.89 -23.02
C SER A 669 -56.71 -9.60 -23.32
N SER A 670 -56.97 -9.84 -24.59
CA SER A 670 -57.98 -10.76 -25.04
C SER A 670 -57.72 -12.15 -24.46
N GLU A 671 -58.60 -12.59 -23.57
CA GLU A 671 -58.85 -14.00 -23.33
C GLU A 671 -59.28 -14.65 -24.66
N ALA A 672 -58.52 -15.60 -25.13
CA ALA A 672 -59.00 -16.59 -26.07
C ALA A 672 -58.83 -17.97 -25.46
N GLU A 673 -59.95 -18.51 -25.05
CA GLU A 673 -60.10 -19.90 -24.58
C GLU A 673 -59.61 -20.91 -25.59
N SER A 674 -59.09 -21.97 -25.05
CA SER A 674 -58.72 -23.23 -25.62
C SER A 674 -59.72 -23.86 -26.56
N SER A 675 -59.27 -24.42 -27.68
CA SER A 675 -59.77 -25.71 -28.17
C SER A 675 -58.67 -26.48 -28.89
N VAL A 676 -58.60 -27.69 -28.47
CA VAL A 676 -57.74 -28.79 -28.93
C VAL A 676 -58.08 -29.13 -30.39
N SER A 677 -57.10 -29.36 -31.27
CA SER A 677 -57.06 -30.56 -32.10
C SER A 677 -55.72 -30.70 -32.86
N SER A 678 -55.25 -31.92 -32.78
CA SER A 678 -54.12 -32.53 -33.45
C SER A 678 -54.12 -32.42 -34.98
N SER A 679 -53.00 -32.38 -35.59
CA SER A 679 -52.39 -33.39 -36.48
C SER A 679 -51.35 -32.78 -37.43
N ASP A 680 -50.18 -33.34 -37.37
CA ASP A 680 -49.33 -33.88 -38.40
C ASP A 680 -48.87 -33.10 -39.63
N VAL A 681 -47.60 -33.27 -39.82
CA VAL A 681 -46.83 -33.61 -41.05
C VAL A 681 -46.18 -32.50 -41.85
N SER A 682 -44.89 -32.54 -41.73
CA SER A 682 -43.78 -32.56 -42.71
C SER A 682 -43.51 -31.42 -43.68
N SER A 683 -42.25 -31.21 -43.71
CA SER A 683 -41.31 -31.11 -44.81
C SER A 683 -41.08 -29.75 -45.49
N GLU A 684 -39.84 -29.50 -45.40
CA GLU A 684 -38.85 -29.16 -46.47
C GLU A 684 -38.84 -27.81 -47.14
N SER A 685 -37.72 -27.25 -46.89
CA SER A 685 -36.70 -26.83 -47.90
C SER A 685 -36.87 -25.51 -48.62
N THR A 686 -35.82 -24.88 -48.63
CA THR A 686 -34.85 -24.33 -49.61
C THR A 686 -34.84 -22.83 -49.70
N VAL A 687 -33.69 -22.33 -49.38
CA VAL A 687 -32.60 -21.81 -50.24
C VAL A 687 -32.90 -20.51 -50.98
N SER A 688 -32.01 -19.63 -50.83
CA SER A 688 -31.31 -18.72 -51.74
C SER A 688 -31.31 -17.27 -51.32
N SER A 689 -30.12 -16.82 -50.99
CA SER A 689 -29.09 -16.15 -51.87
C SER A 689 -29.56 -14.81 -52.42
N ALA A 690 -28.85 -13.81 -52.24
CA ALA A 690 -27.63 -13.36 -52.86
C ALA A 690 -27.42 -11.88 -52.59
N ASN A 691 -26.20 -11.54 -52.30
CA ASN A 691 -25.29 -10.67 -53.08
C ASN A 691 -25.77 -9.24 -53.31
N SER A 692 -24.92 -8.27 -53.21
CA SER A 692 -23.56 -8.04 -53.77
C SER A 692 -23.01 -6.76 -53.21
N GLU A 693 -21.71 -6.73 -52.91
CA GLU A 693 -20.67 -6.08 -53.70
C GLU A 693 -20.76 -4.55 -53.72
N ASP A 694 -19.76 -3.76 -53.67
CA ASP A 694 -18.38 -3.86 -54.11
C ASP A 694 -17.58 -2.66 -53.66
N THR A 695 -16.37 -2.77 -53.50
CA THR A 695 -15.08 -2.41 -54.13
C THR A 695 -14.40 -1.25 -53.42
N SER A 696 -13.21 -1.42 -53.07
CA SER A 696 -11.87 -1.56 -53.70
C SER A 696 -11.07 -0.32 -53.41
N SER A 697 -9.80 -0.26 -53.22
CA SER A 697 -8.61 -0.94 -53.70
C SER A 697 -7.42 -0.29 -53.00
N ALA A 698 -6.47 -1.03 -52.49
CA ALA A 698 -5.24 -1.50 -53.10
C ALA A 698 -4.30 -0.39 -53.58
N THR A 699 -3.05 -0.39 -53.18
CA THR A 699 -1.84 -0.99 -53.79
C THR A 699 -0.63 -0.56 -52.96
N SER A 700 0.19 -1.46 -52.42
CA SER A 700 1.38 -2.13 -52.94
C SER A 700 2.51 -1.15 -53.29
N SER A 701 3.76 -1.36 -53.00
CA SER A 701 4.67 -2.46 -53.20
C SER A 701 6.02 -2.12 -52.54
N ALA A 702 6.66 -3.03 -51.86
CA ALA A 702 7.67 -3.98 -52.31
C ALA A 702 9.08 -3.39 -52.49
N ALA A 703 9.97 -3.90 -51.71
CA ALA A 703 11.16 -4.74 -51.93
C ALA A 703 12.36 -4.00 -52.55
N GLU A 704 13.53 -4.23 -52.11
CA GLU A 704 14.55 -5.28 -52.15
C GLU A 704 15.82 -4.76 -51.48
N SER A 705 16.40 -5.48 -50.58
CA SER A 705 17.55 -6.38 -50.57
C SER A 705 18.78 -5.88 -51.33
N VAL A 706 19.94 -6.01 -50.74
CA VAL A 706 21.11 -6.78 -51.18
C VAL A 706 22.34 -6.48 -50.31
N ASN A 707 22.81 -7.45 -49.63
CA ASN A 707 24.11 -8.09 -49.45
C ASN A 707 25.40 -7.31 -49.75
N SER A 708 26.38 -7.41 -48.89
CA SER A 708 27.53 -8.35 -48.85
C SER A 708 28.65 -7.74 -48.01
N ALA A 709 29.14 -8.46 -47.05
CA ALA A 709 30.37 -9.22 -47.03
C ALA A 709 31.63 -8.40 -47.36
N ASP A 710 32.67 -8.38 -46.60
CA ASP A 710 33.61 -9.43 -46.32
C ASP A 710 34.80 -8.92 -45.50
N THR A 711 35.32 -9.81 -44.63
CA THR A 711 36.70 -10.12 -44.33
C THR A 711 37.67 -8.97 -43.89
N SER A 712 38.52 -9.11 -42.96
CA SER A 712 39.39 -10.18 -42.49
C SER A 712 40.40 -9.70 -41.43
N LYS A 713 40.73 -10.62 -40.54
CA LYS A 713 42.09 -10.98 -40.01
C LYS A 713 42.82 -9.92 -39.15
N ALA A 714 43.02 -10.27 -37.92
CA ALA A 714 44.00 -11.17 -37.26
C ALA A 714 45.41 -10.57 -37.10
N ALA A 715 45.91 -10.64 -35.94
CA ALA A 715 47.13 -11.13 -35.39
C ALA A 715 47.48 -10.36 -34.09
N ASP A 716 47.48 -11.00 -32.98
CA ASP A 716 48.45 -11.90 -32.35
C ASP A 716 49.75 -11.20 -31.88
N SER A 717 50.00 -11.25 -30.61
CA SER A 717 51.22 -11.70 -29.93
C SER A 717 51.24 -11.21 -28.47
N SER A 718 51.04 -12.10 -27.57
CA SER A 718 51.99 -12.82 -26.73
C SER A 718 52.97 -11.93 -25.96
N SER A 719 53.00 -11.99 -24.65
CA SER A 719 53.86 -12.81 -23.83
C SER A 719 53.86 -12.35 -22.36
N LYS A 720 53.59 -13.30 -21.48
CA LYS A 720 54.47 -13.82 -20.42
C LYS A 720 55.11 -12.78 -19.48
N THR A 721 55.05 -12.88 -18.23
CA THR A 721 55.24 -13.87 -17.14
C THR A 721 55.33 -13.13 -15.82
N ALA A 722 54.76 -13.63 -14.86
CA ALA A 722 55.17 -14.43 -13.72
C ALA A 722 55.29 -13.70 -12.38
N ASN A 723 54.63 -14.35 -11.45
CA ASN A 723 55.07 -14.63 -10.05
C ASN A 723 55.12 -13.48 -9.03
N ASN A 724 54.32 -13.53 -8.06
CA ASN A 724 54.45 -14.26 -6.82
C ASN A 724 54.11 -13.43 -5.59
N ALA A 725 53.50 -14.13 -4.69
CA ALA A 725 53.55 -13.97 -3.23
C ALA A 725 52.52 -13.03 -2.58
N GLY A 726 51.56 -13.68 -2.04
CA GLY A 726 51.16 -13.66 -0.62
C GLY A 726 51.10 -12.29 0.05
N ALA A 727 49.90 -11.77 0.16
CA ALA A 727 49.65 -10.89 1.29
C ALA A 727 48.26 -11.18 1.82
N ALA A 728 48.21 -11.49 3.07
CA ALA A 728 47.09 -11.79 3.90
C ALA A 728 45.93 -10.80 3.72
N ASN A 729 44.77 -11.37 3.58
CA ASN A 729 43.48 -10.71 3.65
C ASN A 729 43.35 -9.91 4.96
N PRO A 730 43.23 -8.59 4.95
CA PRO A 730 42.92 -7.89 6.18
C PRO A 730 41.42 -8.08 6.47
N ASN A 731 41.21 -8.68 7.59
CA ASN A 731 39.99 -8.88 8.33
C ASN A 731 39.02 -7.72 8.20
N THR A 732 37.94 -7.89 7.44
CA THR A 732 36.89 -6.88 7.21
C THR A 732 35.79 -6.89 8.27
N GLY A 733 36.12 -7.25 9.51
CA GLY A 733 35.21 -7.18 10.66
C GLY A 733 34.91 -5.77 11.18
N ALA A 734 35.47 -4.71 10.58
CA ALA A 734 35.45 -3.37 11.15
C ALA A 734 34.54 -2.36 10.45
N THR A 735 33.84 -2.73 9.38
CA THR A 735 33.15 -1.73 8.55
C THR A 735 31.76 -1.27 9.09
N ALA A 736 31.07 -2.06 9.89
CA ALA A 736 29.82 -1.64 10.50
C ALA A 736 30.04 -0.68 11.70
N GLY A 737 31.10 -0.92 12.48
CA GLY A 737 31.49 -0.01 13.56
C GLY A 737 32.08 1.32 13.08
N VAL A 738 32.67 1.34 11.86
CA VAL A 738 33.29 2.53 11.30
C VAL A 738 32.28 3.50 10.69
N CYS A 739 31.14 3.04 10.17
CA CYS A 739 30.08 3.96 9.72
C CYS A 739 29.50 4.76 10.89
N VAL A 740 29.29 4.13 12.05
CA VAL A 740 28.80 4.79 13.25
C VAL A 740 29.91 5.61 13.95
N ALA A 741 31.13 5.09 14.00
CA ALA A 741 32.28 5.80 14.57
C ALA A 741 32.80 6.94 13.66
N GLY A 742 32.67 6.81 12.34
CA GLY A 742 33.02 7.86 11.39
C GLY A 742 32.14 9.09 11.51
N LEU A 743 30.84 8.88 11.72
CA LEU A 743 29.90 9.96 11.95
C LEU A 743 30.11 10.65 13.30
N ALA A 744 30.42 9.90 14.34
CA ALA A 744 30.76 10.43 15.66
C ALA A 744 32.08 11.24 15.67
N LEU A 745 33.04 10.86 14.83
CA LEU A 745 34.31 11.60 14.67
C LEU A 745 34.16 12.90 13.87
N LEU A 746 33.26 12.95 12.90
CA LEU A 746 32.97 14.18 12.17
C LEU A 746 32.22 15.19 13.05
N ILE A 747 31.34 14.76 13.92
CA ILE A 747 30.60 15.60 14.87
C ILE A 747 31.53 16.11 16.00
N SER A 748 32.42 15.28 16.49
CA SER A 748 33.43 15.69 17.49
C SER A 748 34.52 16.60 16.91
N GLY A 749 34.86 16.45 15.62
CA GLY A 749 35.75 17.37 14.90
C GLY A 749 35.17 18.78 14.70
N ALA A 750 33.87 18.87 14.44
CA ALA A 750 33.19 20.16 14.28
C ALA A 750 33.01 20.93 15.60
N LEU A 751 32.81 20.21 16.71
CA LEU A 751 32.70 20.81 18.06
C LEU A 751 34.05 21.31 18.61
N THR A 752 35.19 20.72 18.22
CA THR A 752 36.50 21.20 18.63
C THR A 752 37.00 22.39 17.82
N ALA A 753 36.57 22.52 16.56
CA ALA A 753 36.91 23.68 15.73
C ALA A 753 36.19 24.98 16.15
N SER A 754 34.99 24.85 16.75
CA SER A 754 34.18 25.97 17.27
C SER A 754 34.73 26.59 18.57
N ARG A 755 35.62 25.89 19.31
CA ARG A 755 36.17 26.37 20.59
C ARG A 755 37.53 27.08 20.47
N LYS A 756 38.11 27.22 19.24
CA LYS A 756 39.40 27.92 19.03
C LYS A 756 39.28 29.31 18.37
N ARG A 757 38.11 29.91 18.37
CA ARG A 757 37.95 31.32 18.02
C ARG A 757 37.15 32.05 19.10
N LYS A 758 37.81 32.29 20.22
CA LYS A 758 37.70 33.47 21.07
C LYS A 758 39.05 33.73 21.68
#